data_fc29d6f9c2427298afb6936887b8907e
#
_entry.id   fc29d6f9c2427298afb6936887b8907e
#
_cell.length_a   1.000
_cell.length_b   1.000
_cell.length_c   1.000
_cell.angle_alpha   90.00
_cell.angle_beta   90.00
_cell.angle_gamma   90.00
#
_symmetry.space_group_name_H-M   'P 1'
#
loop_
_entity.id
_entity.type
_entity.pdbx_description
1 polymer ?
#
loop_
_entity_poly.entity_id
_entity_poly.type
_entity_poly.pdbx_seq_one_letter_code
_entity_poly.pdbx_strand_id
1 'polypeptide(L)'
;MSSLDFNHLDSFNQGGLKTRLTKKQKIVIAVAAVLVIALAVLLCVKGCGGSSGARDNTLSLVRMYMERGEYDRALDKLEELLMKNAGDKEALDLMDAVIAEKNRASSGDASSANVRVEVDTDGLTQVIESMKSGIERNNRAAEQNSRAMADLLSQQKAQAEMEKTRLEEQKKQQKLAEEQRKKDEAEKKAAEEKRKAEEEALKKKNAQLNKEISFVNDEIQQGKTALQAGSIDKALSHFETARNNLPVSDGEPAFSAGKYSEMAQALHNSAQNAASGEVRNRLEEAAVSYAQNAISLNPKDAASNYIIGADAMSRKDYKKALDSFMQAVSTDSKNYLYYYDLGRAQYMLKKFTEAKYSFNTACQLNPSFAPSRYNLGLTNNKLNDAKSALADFRKAHDIDPLHEKAYMEEGRVLFSMKDWNGAVYAYNKAAGINSTNRSAFQELGSSYYQLNNYKEAETAFRKSLALLPAGTDDPLTYYNLSTVLYEQGKADDALNYAKKAYDSQGALRDMNARANIVYNYALICDKTGKVDEAIAKYAEVLQLNPKHLKTQINLGVMYMGMTPPDTEMALSLFKKAYEQDNSSFEANNNLGSAYLSKKDYKNAILHFQNALKIDPKDNEVRINLAQAFASDGQYDNAKTTYMEALRQNPNAWDCYIELAKVCLALNDSGNAAKFLEFVKVKNPGYREPEIDSLFASIK
;
A
#
# COMPACT_ATOMS: atom_id res chain seq x y z
N MET A 1 -13.02 -26.26 24.79
CA MET A 1 -14.45 -26.52 25.03
C MET A 1 -15.05 -25.26 25.62
N SER A 2 -15.64 -24.41 24.78
CA SER A 2 -16.66 -23.45 25.19
C SER A 2 -17.30 -22.84 23.95
N SER A 3 -18.61 -23.04 23.84
CA SER A 3 -19.61 -22.30 23.06
C SER A 3 -19.36 -22.07 21.56
N LEU A 4 -19.75 -23.02 20.76
CA LEU A 4 -20.18 -22.79 19.38
C LEU A 4 -21.57 -22.14 19.42
N ASP A 5 -21.60 -20.88 18.98
CA ASP A 5 -22.81 -20.08 18.86
C ASP A 5 -23.61 -20.55 17.63
N PHE A 6 -24.80 -21.12 17.87
CA PHE A 6 -25.65 -21.74 16.86
C PHE A 6 -26.55 -20.73 16.13
N ASN A 7 -26.21 -19.46 16.05
CA ASN A 7 -27.09 -18.41 15.49
C ASN A 7 -26.94 -18.17 13.97
N HIS A 8 -26.18 -18.98 13.23
CA HIS A 8 -26.03 -18.81 11.77
C HIS A 8 -26.80 -19.79 10.90
N LEU A 9 -27.81 -20.48 11.44
CA LEU A 9 -28.66 -21.41 10.67
C LEU A 9 -30.01 -20.84 10.22
N ASP A 10 -30.28 -19.55 10.48
CA ASP A 10 -31.57 -18.93 10.11
C ASP A 10 -31.56 -18.14 8.78
N SER A 11 -30.46 -18.14 8.02
CA SER A 11 -30.38 -17.42 6.73
C SER A 11 -30.72 -18.27 5.48
N PHE A 12 -31.21 -19.52 5.64
CA PHE A 12 -31.60 -20.36 4.51
C PHE A 12 -33.13 -20.60 4.46
N ASN A 13 -33.93 -19.59 4.73
CA ASN A 13 -35.37 -19.72 4.60
C ASN A 13 -36.06 -18.52 3.93
N GLN A 14 -35.71 -18.24 2.67
CA GLN A 14 -36.56 -17.47 1.76
C GLN A 14 -36.68 -18.19 0.42
N GLY A 15 -37.58 -19.14 0.34
CA GLY A 15 -37.93 -19.87 -0.86
C GLY A 15 -38.92 -20.99 -0.52
N GLY A 16 -40.18 -20.65 -0.43
CA GLY A 16 -41.37 -21.41 -0.12
C GLY A 16 -41.32 -22.93 -0.17
N LEU A 17 -41.46 -23.55 0.98
CA LEU A 17 -42.38 -24.68 1.23
C LEU A 17 -42.39 -24.96 2.74
N LYS A 18 -43.46 -24.55 3.42
CA LYS A 18 -43.69 -24.82 4.85
C LYS A 18 -44.05 -26.30 5.03
N THR A 19 -43.08 -27.16 5.33
CA THR A 19 -43.34 -28.43 6.01
C THR A 19 -42.65 -28.42 7.36
N ARG A 20 -43.43 -28.35 8.43
CA ARG A 20 -42.94 -28.48 9.80
C ARG A 20 -42.41 -29.89 10.02
N LEU A 21 -41.11 -30.08 10.03
CA LEU A 21 -40.47 -31.33 10.45
C LEU A 21 -40.82 -31.65 11.90
N THR A 22 -41.26 -32.86 12.16
CA THR A 22 -41.60 -33.34 13.51
C THR A 22 -40.33 -33.49 14.35
N LYS A 23 -40.50 -33.50 15.69
CA LYS A 23 -39.37 -33.63 16.63
C LYS A 23 -38.51 -34.88 16.37
N LYS A 24 -39.17 -35.98 15.89
CA LYS A 24 -38.49 -37.24 15.48
C LYS A 24 -37.61 -37.04 14.21
N GLN A 25 -38.09 -36.30 13.22
CA GLN A 25 -37.31 -36.02 12.00
C GLN A 25 -36.09 -35.14 12.26
N LYS A 26 -36.21 -34.17 13.17
CA LYS A 26 -35.06 -33.36 13.61
C LYS A 26 -33.99 -34.19 14.35
N ILE A 27 -34.42 -35.18 15.15
CA ILE A 27 -33.51 -36.10 15.83
C ILE A 27 -32.82 -37.04 14.83
N VAL A 28 -33.50 -37.52 13.82
CA VAL A 28 -32.93 -38.39 12.78
C VAL A 28 -31.90 -37.62 11.94
N ILE A 29 -32.15 -36.35 11.61
CA ILE A 29 -31.19 -35.52 10.89
C ILE A 29 -29.96 -35.21 11.77
N ALA A 30 -30.15 -34.93 13.05
CA ALA A 30 -29.04 -34.71 13.99
C ALA A 30 -28.21 -35.97 14.19
N VAL A 31 -28.83 -37.16 14.30
CA VAL A 31 -28.10 -38.42 14.41
C VAL A 31 -27.39 -38.79 13.11
N ALA A 32 -27.98 -38.51 11.96
CA ALA A 32 -27.30 -38.67 10.65
C ALA A 32 -26.09 -37.74 10.51
N ALA A 33 -26.18 -36.47 10.95
CA ALA A 33 -25.06 -35.55 10.94
C ALA A 33 -23.93 -36.00 11.88
N VAL A 34 -24.29 -36.53 13.07
CA VAL A 34 -23.28 -37.08 14.01
C VAL A 34 -22.61 -38.34 13.45
N LEU A 35 -23.37 -39.20 12.75
CA LEU A 35 -22.84 -40.40 12.10
C LEU A 35 -21.93 -40.06 10.92
N VAL A 36 -22.26 -39.03 10.14
CA VAL A 36 -21.38 -38.55 9.07
C VAL A 36 -20.08 -37.97 9.62
N ILE A 37 -20.16 -37.21 10.73
CA ILE A 37 -18.96 -36.68 11.42
C ILE A 37 -18.15 -37.83 12.04
N ALA A 38 -18.80 -38.81 12.65
CA ALA A 38 -18.15 -39.99 13.20
C ALA A 38 -17.49 -40.86 12.10
N LEU A 39 -18.11 -40.97 10.93
CA LEU A 39 -17.53 -41.66 9.77
C LEU A 39 -16.36 -40.92 9.18
N ALA A 40 -16.43 -39.58 9.14
CA ALA A 40 -15.32 -38.74 8.71
C ALA A 40 -14.13 -38.85 9.69
N VAL A 41 -14.39 -38.88 11.00
CA VAL A 41 -13.37 -39.10 12.02
C VAL A 41 -12.77 -40.51 11.97
N LEU A 42 -13.60 -41.52 11.69
CA LEU A 42 -13.15 -42.92 11.55
C LEU A 42 -12.30 -43.11 10.26
N LEU A 43 -12.63 -42.40 9.19
CA LEU A 43 -11.83 -42.38 7.97
C LEU A 43 -10.49 -41.64 8.19
N CYS A 44 -10.46 -40.59 9.02
CA CYS A 44 -9.22 -39.92 9.40
C CYS A 44 -8.34 -40.78 10.32
N VAL A 45 -8.91 -41.66 11.18
CA VAL A 45 -8.15 -42.53 12.10
C VAL A 45 -7.63 -43.79 11.41
N LYS A 46 -8.27 -44.26 10.29
CA LYS A 46 -7.74 -45.40 9.51
C LYS A 46 -6.73 -45.05 8.42
N GLY A 47 -6.45 -43.74 8.25
CA GLY A 47 -5.45 -43.23 7.29
C GLY A 47 -4.04 -43.01 7.83
N CYS A 48 -3.68 -43.55 9.00
CA CYS A 48 -2.31 -43.55 9.47
C CYS A 48 -1.51 -44.69 8.82
N GLY A 49 -1.29 -44.56 7.52
CA GLY A 49 -0.39 -45.38 6.74
C GLY A 49 0.23 -44.52 5.64
N GLY A 50 1.46 -44.09 5.83
CA GLY A 50 2.32 -43.50 4.81
C GLY A 50 2.07 -42.03 4.49
N SER A 51 3.15 -41.26 4.41
CA SER A 51 3.22 -39.85 4.07
C SER A 51 2.60 -39.46 2.69
N SER A 52 2.25 -40.43 1.84
CA SER A 52 1.63 -40.20 0.54
C SER A 52 0.13 -39.84 0.63
N GLY A 53 -0.64 -40.48 1.51
CA GLY A 53 -2.08 -40.24 1.57
C GLY A 53 -2.48 -38.83 2.05
N ALA A 54 -1.74 -38.26 2.96
CA ALA A 54 -1.95 -36.89 3.42
C ALA A 54 -1.58 -35.85 2.33
N ARG A 55 -0.56 -36.13 1.54
CA ARG A 55 -0.14 -35.35 0.38
C ARG A 55 -1.20 -35.34 -0.70
N ASP A 56 -1.70 -36.50 -1.10
CA ASP A 56 -2.68 -36.65 -2.17
C ASP A 56 -4.02 -36.01 -1.81
N ASN A 57 -4.42 -36.05 -0.54
CA ASN A 57 -5.59 -35.34 -0.04
C ASN A 57 -5.42 -33.82 -0.12
N THR A 58 -4.22 -33.30 0.16
CA THR A 58 -3.94 -31.86 0.05
C THR A 58 -3.96 -31.41 -1.40
N LEU A 59 -3.39 -32.17 -2.33
CA LEU A 59 -3.43 -31.86 -3.76
C LEU A 59 -4.85 -31.92 -4.34
N SER A 60 -5.68 -32.87 -3.87
CA SER A 60 -7.08 -32.95 -4.23
C SER A 60 -7.88 -31.74 -3.73
N LEU A 61 -7.58 -31.24 -2.53
CA LEU A 61 -8.19 -30.06 -1.95
C LEU A 61 -7.80 -28.78 -2.72
N VAL A 62 -6.56 -28.71 -3.17
CA VAL A 62 -6.06 -27.62 -4.01
C VAL A 62 -6.82 -27.55 -5.34
N ARG A 63 -6.97 -28.70 -6.02
CA ARG A 63 -7.73 -28.77 -7.27
C ARG A 63 -9.19 -28.34 -7.10
N MET A 64 -9.81 -28.74 -5.98
CA MET A 64 -11.17 -28.30 -5.64
C MET A 64 -11.26 -26.79 -5.39
N TYR A 65 -10.29 -26.17 -4.77
CA TYR A 65 -10.23 -24.71 -4.61
C TYR A 65 -10.01 -23.99 -5.94
N MET A 66 -9.22 -24.55 -6.84
CA MET A 66 -9.04 -24.02 -8.21
C MET A 66 -10.38 -24.02 -8.98
N GLU A 67 -11.13 -25.14 -8.95
CA GLU A 67 -12.44 -25.26 -9.61
C GLU A 67 -13.47 -24.27 -9.07
N ARG A 68 -13.34 -23.85 -7.81
CA ARG A 68 -14.21 -22.85 -7.16
C ARG A 68 -13.74 -21.42 -7.33
N GLY A 69 -12.60 -21.18 -7.98
CA GLY A 69 -12.03 -19.86 -8.12
C GLY A 69 -11.43 -19.28 -6.82
N GLU A 70 -11.24 -20.11 -5.79
CA GLU A 70 -10.69 -19.72 -4.49
C GLU A 70 -9.14 -19.82 -4.51
N TYR A 71 -8.52 -19.09 -5.43
CA TYR A 71 -7.09 -19.22 -5.76
C TYR A 71 -6.16 -18.93 -4.58
N ASP A 72 -6.50 -18.00 -3.70
CA ASP A 72 -5.69 -17.68 -2.51
C ASP A 72 -5.63 -18.86 -1.54
N ARG A 73 -6.74 -19.56 -1.36
CA ARG A 73 -6.81 -20.78 -0.53
C ARG A 73 -6.09 -21.97 -1.16
N ALA A 74 -6.09 -22.03 -2.49
CA ALA A 74 -5.32 -23.04 -3.21
C ALA A 74 -3.82 -22.82 -3.02
N LEU A 75 -3.34 -21.57 -3.11
CA LEU A 75 -1.96 -21.19 -2.88
C LEU A 75 -1.51 -21.48 -1.44
N ASP A 76 -2.31 -21.10 -0.43
CA ASP A 76 -2.02 -21.37 0.97
C ASP A 76 -1.78 -22.87 1.24
N LYS A 77 -2.57 -23.74 0.59
CA LYS A 77 -2.45 -25.19 0.75
C LYS A 77 -1.25 -25.78 -0.01
N LEU A 78 -0.90 -25.21 -1.13
CA LEU A 78 0.31 -25.60 -1.86
C LEU A 78 1.58 -25.19 -1.12
N GLU A 79 1.57 -23.98 -0.54
CA GLU A 79 2.70 -23.54 0.29
C GLU A 79 2.87 -24.42 1.53
N GLU A 80 1.79 -24.81 2.21
CA GLU A 80 1.84 -25.73 3.34
C GLU A 80 2.46 -27.09 2.94
N LEU A 81 2.17 -27.54 1.72
CA LEU A 81 2.68 -28.79 1.20
C LEU A 81 4.16 -28.69 0.79
N LEU A 82 4.52 -27.58 0.14
CA LEU A 82 5.90 -27.28 -0.26
C LEU A 82 6.82 -26.98 0.92
N MET A 83 6.30 -26.42 2.02
CA MET A 83 7.05 -26.30 3.27
C MET A 83 7.43 -27.65 3.87
N LYS A 84 6.63 -28.69 3.61
CA LYS A 84 6.93 -30.06 4.08
C LYS A 84 7.83 -30.83 3.12
N ASN A 85 7.74 -30.53 1.83
CA ASN A 85 8.54 -31.14 0.76
C ASN A 85 8.69 -30.18 -0.42
N ALA A 86 9.64 -29.29 -0.36
CA ALA A 86 9.85 -28.25 -1.36
C ALA A 86 10.35 -28.78 -2.74
N GLY A 87 10.65 -30.09 -2.84
CA GLY A 87 10.95 -30.76 -4.11
C GLY A 87 9.76 -31.47 -4.74
N ASP A 88 8.54 -31.26 -4.23
CA ASP A 88 7.34 -31.89 -4.76
C ASP A 88 6.95 -31.25 -6.10
N LYS A 89 7.34 -31.92 -7.19
CA LYS A 89 7.17 -31.42 -8.55
C LYS A 89 5.69 -31.17 -8.90
N GLU A 90 4.79 -32.05 -8.45
CA GLU A 90 3.37 -31.93 -8.77
C GLU A 90 2.73 -30.74 -8.02
N ALA A 91 3.18 -30.44 -6.79
CA ALA A 91 2.76 -29.27 -6.06
C ALA A 91 3.30 -27.96 -6.67
N LEU A 92 4.53 -27.98 -7.20
CA LEU A 92 5.10 -26.84 -7.95
C LEU A 92 4.36 -26.59 -9.25
N ASP A 93 4.09 -27.63 -10.03
CA ASP A 93 3.36 -27.53 -11.30
C ASP A 93 1.91 -27.03 -11.07
N LEU A 94 1.27 -27.45 -9.98
CA LEU A 94 -0.05 -26.96 -9.56
C LEU A 94 -0.01 -25.51 -9.07
N MET A 95 1.05 -25.10 -8.41
CA MET A 95 1.22 -23.71 -7.96
C MET A 95 1.32 -22.75 -9.14
N ASP A 96 2.08 -23.11 -10.17
CA ASP A 96 2.16 -22.35 -11.42
C ASP A 96 0.80 -22.28 -12.14
N ALA A 97 0.04 -23.36 -12.12
CA ALA A 97 -1.31 -23.42 -12.69
C ALA A 97 -2.30 -22.53 -11.94
N VAL A 98 -2.28 -22.52 -10.59
CA VAL A 98 -3.13 -21.65 -9.76
C VAL A 98 -2.82 -20.19 -9.99
N ILE A 99 -1.54 -19.83 -10.09
CA ILE A 99 -1.10 -18.46 -10.36
C ILE A 99 -1.54 -18.02 -11.76
N ALA A 100 -1.44 -18.91 -12.74
CA ALA A 100 -1.87 -18.64 -14.11
C ALA A 100 -3.39 -18.41 -14.19
N GLU A 101 -4.20 -19.24 -13.52
CA GLU A 101 -5.64 -19.10 -13.49
C GLU A 101 -6.11 -17.90 -12.65
N LYS A 102 -5.45 -17.60 -11.54
CA LYS A 102 -5.69 -16.39 -10.76
C LYS A 102 -5.45 -15.14 -11.59
N ASN A 103 -4.36 -15.13 -12.36
CA ASN A 103 -4.04 -14.02 -13.26
C ASN A 103 -5.03 -13.90 -14.43
N ARG A 104 -5.60 -15.02 -14.91
CA ARG A 104 -6.68 -15.01 -15.90
C ARG A 104 -8.00 -14.51 -15.32
N ALA A 105 -8.34 -14.89 -14.09
CA ALA A 105 -9.56 -14.46 -13.43
C ALA A 105 -9.55 -12.96 -13.10
N SER A 106 -8.35 -12.39 -12.88
CA SER A 106 -8.18 -10.94 -12.65
C SER A 106 -8.13 -10.10 -13.93
N SER A 107 -8.06 -10.73 -15.12
CA SER A 107 -7.99 -10.04 -16.42
C SER A 107 -9.32 -9.99 -17.20
N GLY A 108 -10.43 -10.42 -16.60
CA GLY A 108 -11.76 -10.34 -17.17
C GLY A 108 -12.48 -9.07 -16.75
N ASP A 109 -12.21 -8.01 -17.38
CA ASP A 109 -12.95 -6.79 -17.68
C ASP A 109 -12.09 -5.53 -17.54
N ALA A 110 -11.33 -5.24 -18.57
CA ALA A 110 -11.07 -3.84 -18.98
C ALA A 110 -10.33 -3.86 -20.32
N SER A 111 -11.02 -3.47 -21.33
CA SER A 111 -10.44 -3.13 -22.63
C SER A 111 -9.47 -1.96 -22.50
N SER A 112 -8.33 -2.12 -23.17
CA SER A 112 -7.45 -1.07 -23.67
C SER A 112 -6.71 -0.18 -22.66
N ALA A 113 -5.50 -0.61 -22.29
CA ALA A 113 -4.32 0.24 -22.38
C ALA A 113 -3.08 -0.65 -22.27
N ASN A 114 -2.29 -0.68 -23.34
CA ASN A 114 -0.96 -1.26 -23.35
C ASN A 114 -0.07 -0.53 -22.31
N VAL A 115 0.14 -1.14 -21.19
CA VAL A 115 1.34 -0.89 -20.38
C VAL A 115 1.97 -2.24 -20.13
N ARG A 116 3.05 -2.47 -20.82
CA ARG A 116 3.99 -3.56 -20.53
C ARG A 116 4.55 -3.27 -19.14
N VAL A 117 4.00 -3.91 -18.14
CA VAL A 117 4.67 -4.06 -16.85
C VAL A 117 5.50 -5.34 -16.99
N GLU A 118 6.79 -5.19 -17.15
CA GLU A 118 7.73 -6.27 -16.88
C GLU A 118 7.59 -6.59 -15.39
N VAL A 119 6.89 -7.68 -15.11
CA VAL A 119 6.95 -8.28 -13.78
C VAL A 119 8.35 -8.88 -13.68
N ASP A 120 9.17 -8.27 -12.84
CA ASP A 120 10.45 -8.86 -12.47
C ASP A 120 10.19 -10.18 -11.72
N THR A 121 10.15 -11.26 -12.52
CA THR A 121 10.04 -12.63 -12.04
C THR A 121 11.38 -13.12 -11.47
N ASP A 122 12.45 -12.34 -11.61
CA ASP A 122 13.79 -12.74 -11.17
C ASP A 122 13.90 -12.75 -9.63
N GLY A 123 13.21 -11.85 -8.94
CA GLY A 123 13.17 -11.84 -7.48
C GLY A 123 12.50 -13.08 -6.88
N LEU A 124 11.39 -13.51 -7.45
CA LEU A 124 10.69 -14.73 -7.01
C LEU A 124 11.47 -15.98 -7.38
N THR A 125 12.08 -15.97 -8.57
CA THR A 125 12.91 -17.07 -9.05
C THR A 125 14.16 -17.24 -8.19
N GLN A 126 14.80 -16.14 -7.76
CA GLN A 126 15.96 -16.19 -6.87
C GLN A 126 15.63 -16.72 -5.46
N VAL A 127 14.46 -16.37 -4.93
CA VAL A 127 13.99 -16.92 -3.64
C VAL A 127 13.69 -18.40 -3.78
N ILE A 128 13.05 -18.84 -4.85
CA ILE A 128 12.78 -20.25 -5.14
C ILE A 128 14.08 -21.01 -5.40
N GLU A 129 15.04 -20.44 -6.11
CA GLU A 129 16.35 -21.09 -6.34
C GLU A 129 17.21 -21.16 -5.06
N SER A 130 17.17 -20.14 -4.21
CA SER A 130 17.88 -20.20 -2.92
C SER A 130 17.26 -21.23 -1.97
N MET A 131 15.94 -21.37 -1.97
CA MET A 131 15.24 -22.46 -1.28
C MET A 131 15.57 -23.82 -1.90
N LYS A 132 15.59 -23.93 -3.22
CA LYS A 132 15.93 -25.16 -3.96
C LYS A 132 17.36 -25.61 -3.67
N SER A 133 18.31 -24.69 -3.62
CA SER A 133 19.72 -25.01 -3.27
C SER A 133 19.92 -25.42 -1.80
N GLY A 134 19.06 -24.96 -0.90
CA GLY A 134 19.01 -25.43 0.50
C GLY A 134 18.49 -26.87 0.62
N ILE A 135 17.53 -27.22 -0.19
CA ILE A 135 16.87 -28.53 -0.21
C ILE A 135 17.74 -29.57 -0.89
N GLU A 136 18.43 -29.22 -1.97
CA GLU A 136 19.38 -30.16 -2.62
C GLU A 136 20.51 -30.58 -1.67
N ARG A 137 20.92 -29.69 -0.76
CA ARG A 137 21.89 -30.04 0.30
C ARG A 137 21.32 -31.02 1.33
N ASN A 138 20.03 -30.83 1.71
CA ASN A 138 19.38 -31.76 2.65
C ASN A 138 19.05 -33.11 2.01
N ASN A 139 18.69 -33.13 0.72
CA ASN A 139 18.42 -34.37 0.00
C ASN A 139 19.71 -35.23 -0.20
N ARG A 140 20.86 -34.56 -0.46
CA ARG A 140 22.16 -35.28 -0.52
C ARG A 140 22.55 -35.91 0.83
N ALA A 141 22.23 -35.27 1.96
CA ALA A 141 22.46 -35.84 3.28
C ALA A 141 21.51 -37.03 3.56
N ALA A 142 20.27 -36.99 3.08
CA ALA A 142 19.32 -38.10 3.22
C ALA A 142 19.69 -39.31 2.35
N GLU A 143 20.24 -39.08 1.13
CA GLU A 143 20.75 -40.18 0.28
C GLU A 143 22.00 -40.83 0.84
N GLN A 144 22.89 -40.06 1.50
CA GLN A 144 24.06 -40.65 2.16
C GLN A 144 23.70 -41.57 3.34
N ASN A 145 22.68 -41.18 4.13
CA ASN A 145 22.18 -42.00 5.23
C ASN A 145 21.47 -43.27 4.72
N SER A 146 20.82 -43.23 3.59
CA SER A 146 20.18 -44.41 2.97
C SER A 146 21.18 -45.42 2.44
N ARG A 147 22.34 -44.97 1.94
CA ARG A 147 23.42 -45.86 1.47
C ARG A 147 24.14 -46.55 2.64
N ALA A 148 24.33 -45.83 3.75
CA ALA A 148 24.94 -46.43 4.96
C ALA A 148 24.08 -47.54 5.57
N MET A 149 22.76 -47.48 5.44
CA MET A 149 21.82 -48.51 5.91
C MET A 149 21.82 -49.75 5.03
N ALA A 150 22.07 -49.63 3.74
CA ALA A 150 22.16 -50.74 2.79
C ALA A 150 23.45 -51.57 2.98
N ASP A 151 24.57 -50.91 3.33
CA ASP A 151 25.83 -51.59 3.60
C ASP A 151 25.80 -52.42 4.91
N LEU A 152 25.02 -51.99 5.91
CA LEU A 152 24.86 -52.73 7.16
C LEU A 152 24.11 -54.07 6.95
N LEU A 153 23.18 -54.11 5.99
CA LEU A 153 22.40 -55.33 5.71
C LEU A 153 23.20 -56.39 4.93
N SER A 154 24.20 -55.94 4.16
CA SER A 154 25.09 -56.87 3.40
C SER A 154 26.08 -57.60 4.27
N GLN A 155 26.52 -57.00 5.41
CA GLN A 155 27.45 -57.62 6.37
C GLN A 155 26.82 -58.75 7.19
N GLN A 156 25.50 -58.72 7.42
CA GLN A 156 24.83 -59.79 8.17
C GLN A 156 24.69 -61.10 7.41
N LYS A 157 24.67 -61.04 6.09
CA LYS A 157 24.58 -62.27 5.27
C LYS A 157 25.91 -63.07 5.19
N ALA A 158 27.04 -62.38 5.34
CA ALA A 158 28.35 -63.00 5.30
C ALA A 158 28.70 -63.78 6.59
N GLN A 159 28.05 -63.48 7.71
CA GLN A 159 28.32 -64.13 8.99
C GLN A 159 27.71 -65.53 9.13
N ALA A 160 26.68 -65.86 8.37
CA ALA A 160 25.99 -67.14 8.50
C ALA A 160 26.72 -68.32 7.80
N GLU A 161 27.64 -68.01 6.87
CA GLU A 161 28.40 -69.07 6.16
C GLU A 161 29.68 -69.56 6.91
N MET A 162 30.20 -68.77 7.85
CA MET A 162 31.37 -69.07 8.59
C MET A 162 31.14 -70.02 9.80
N GLU A 163 29.90 -70.28 10.17
CA GLU A 163 29.56 -71.05 11.36
C GLU A 163 29.67 -72.59 11.13
N LYS A 164 29.66 -72.99 9.86
CA LYS A 164 29.72 -74.40 9.50
C LYS A 164 31.13 -75.04 9.55
N THR A 165 32.16 -74.20 9.41
CA THR A 165 33.55 -74.65 9.37
C THR A 165 34.17 -74.77 10.78
N ARG A 166 33.45 -74.40 11.79
CA ARG A 166 33.94 -74.21 13.16
C ARG A 166 33.86 -75.47 14.06
N LEU A 167 33.18 -76.49 13.62
CA LEU A 167 32.89 -77.66 14.50
C LEU A 167 33.99 -78.68 14.51
N GLU A 168 34.93 -78.69 13.58
CA GLU A 168 36.04 -79.66 13.52
C GLU A 168 37.34 -79.24 14.26
N GLU A 169 37.52 -77.99 14.51
CA GLU A 169 38.69 -77.48 15.24
C GLU A 169 38.52 -77.46 16.75
N GLN A 170 37.37 -77.74 17.28
CA GLN A 170 37.08 -77.67 18.71
C GLN A 170 37.77 -78.72 19.56
N LYS A 171 38.25 -79.85 19.06
CA LYS A 171 38.93 -80.88 19.81
C LYS A 171 40.41 -80.62 20.06
N LYS A 172 41.05 -79.73 19.31
CA LYS A 172 42.47 -79.35 19.54
C LYS A 172 42.61 -78.15 20.46
N GLN A 173 41.53 -77.41 20.65
CA GLN A 173 41.55 -76.14 21.41
C GLN A 173 41.29 -76.27 22.91
N GLN A 174 40.89 -77.46 23.45
CA GLN A 174 40.57 -77.58 24.88
C GLN A 174 41.77 -77.44 25.82
N LYS A 175 43.00 -77.72 25.38
CA LYS A 175 44.21 -77.48 26.19
C LYS A 175 44.73 -76.04 26.09
N LEU A 176 44.52 -75.42 24.96
CA LEU A 176 44.86 -73.98 24.81
C LEU A 176 43.82 -73.09 25.50
N ALA A 177 42.60 -73.62 25.66
CA ALA A 177 41.47 -72.85 26.23
C ALA A 177 41.64 -72.61 27.76
N GLU A 178 42.40 -73.46 28.47
CA GLU A 178 42.57 -73.26 29.91
C GLU A 178 43.65 -72.21 30.26
N GLU A 179 44.69 -72.09 29.44
CA GLU A 179 45.64 -70.94 29.51
C GLU A 179 45.04 -69.66 28.97
N GLN A 180 44.24 -69.79 27.91
CA GLN A 180 43.54 -68.66 27.36
C GLN A 180 42.47 -68.13 28.35
N ARG A 181 41.74 -69.01 29.05
CA ARG A 181 40.79 -68.60 30.11
C ARG A 181 41.44 -67.79 31.23
N LYS A 182 42.66 -68.15 31.68
CA LYS A 182 43.37 -67.35 32.71
C LYS A 182 43.85 -66.02 32.19
N LYS A 183 44.18 -65.91 30.85
CA LYS A 183 44.51 -64.68 30.21
C LYS A 183 43.23 -63.82 29.98
N ASP A 184 42.16 -64.51 29.53
CA ASP A 184 40.87 -63.83 29.27
C ASP A 184 40.22 -63.34 30.57
N GLU A 185 40.39 -64.06 31.72
CA GLU A 185 39.92 -63.54 33.01
C GLU A 185 40.76 -62.38 33.53
N ALA A 186 42.09 -62.40 33.29
CA ALA A 186 42.95 -61.25 33.62
C ALA A 186 42.66 -60.06 32.71
N GLU A 187 42.46 -60.28 31.40
CA GLU A 187 42.03 -59.21 30.44
C GLU A 187 40.62 -58.71 30.73
N LYS A 188 39.67 -59.61 31.09
CA LYS A 188 38.31 -59.16 31.52
C LYS A 188 38.39 -58.37 32.83
N LYS A 189 39.20 -58.75 33.82
CA LYS A 189 39.34 -57.91 35.00
C LYS A 189 39.99 -56.59 34.71
N ALA A 190 41.04 -56.55 33.88
CA ALA A 190 41.68 -55.31 33.46
C ALA A 190 40.72 -54.44 32.60
N ALA A 191 39.93 -55.05 31.70
CA ALA A 191 38.91 -54.34 30.91
C ALA A 191 37.76 -53.83 31.80
N GLU A 192 37.35 -54.59 32.81
CA GLU A 192 36.34 -54.19 33.78
C GLU A 192 36.80 -53.05 34.68
N GLU A 193 38.06 -53.11 35.16
CA GLU A 193 38.68 -52.02 35.93
C GLU A 193 38.86 -50.76 35.07
N LYS A 194 39.30 -50.95 33.82
CA LYS A 194 39.37 -49.82 32.84
C LYS A 194 37.99 -49.21 32.56
N ARG A 195 36.97 -50.06 32.36
CA ARG A 195 35.58 -49.57 32.17
C ARG A 195 35.03 -48.82 33.38
N LYS A 196 35.33 -49.39 34.64
CA LYS A 196 34.94 -48.69 35.88
C LYS A 196 35.68 -47.37 36.06
N ALA A 197 36.97 -47.31 35.71
CA ALA A 197 37.74 -46.06 35.74
C ALA A 197 37.23 -45.02 34.69
N GLU A 198 36.91 -45.49 33.49
CA GLU A 198 36.33 -44.66 32.45
C GLU A 198 34.93 -44.17 32.85
N GLU A 199 34.11 -45.01 33.45
CA GLU A 199 32.78 -44.66 33.95
C GLU A 199 32.85 -43.68 35.14
N GLU A 200 33.83 -43.85 36.05
CA GLU A 200 34.07 -42.92 37.14
C GLU A 200 34.64 -41.59 36.66
N ALA A 201 35.52 -41.60 35.65
CA ALA A 201 36.04 -40.40 35.00
C ALA A 201 34.94 -39.67 34.28
N LEU A 202 34.02 -40.37 33.58
CA LEU A 202 32.87 -39.80 32.92
C LEU A 202 31.88 -39.19 33.94
N LYS A 203 31.62 -39.90 35.07
CA LYS A 203 30.80 -39.35 36.16
C LYS A 203 31.40 -38.09 36.77
N LYS A 204 32.71 -38.03 36.97
CA LYS A 204 33.40 -36.83 37.45
C LYS A 204 33.33 -35.68 36.43
N LYS A 205 33.54 -35.99 35.13
CA LYS A 205 33.44 -35.04 34.05
C LYS A 205 32.03 -34.47 33.95
N ASN A 206 30.99 -35.32 34.00
CA ASN A 206 29.61 -34.91 33.96
C ASN A 206 29.20 -34.08 35.20
N ALA A 207 29.68 -34.45 36.39
CA ALA A 207 29.46 -33.70 37.61
C ALA A 207 30.12 -32.31 37.56
N GLN A 208 31.30 -32.18 36.97
CA GLN A 208 31.97 -30.92 36.77
C GLN A 208 31.22 -30.06 35.73
N LEU A 209 30.83 -30.67 34.59
CA LEU A 209 30.06 -29.99 33.55
C LEU A 209 28.72 -29.47 34.10
N ASN A 210 28.02 -30.27 34.92
CA ASN A 210 26.76 -29.82 35.53
C ASN A 210 26.96 -28.65 36.49
N LYS A 211 28.09 -28.55 37.19
CA LYS A 211 28.43 -27.41 38.02
C LYS A 211 28.65 -26.14 37.18
N GLU A 212 29.41 -26.29 36.07
CA GLU A 212 29.66 -25.18 35.12
C GLU A 212 28.37 -24.69 34.48
N ILE A 213 27.48 -25.59 34.03
CA ILE A 213 26.16 -25.31 33.50
C ILE A 213 25.31 -24.56 34.54
N SER A 214 25.29 -25.03 35.81
CA SER A 214 24.54 -24.37 36.88
C SER A 214 25.07 -22.98 37.12
N PHE A 215 26.37 -22.78 37.23
CA PHE A 215 27.01 -21.49 37.42
C PHE A 215 26.66 -20.51 36.27
N VAL A 216 26.75 -20.92 35.02
CA VAL A 216 26.37 -20.11 33.85
C VAL A 216 24.89 -19.70 33.91
N ASN A 217 24.01 -20.64 34.27
CA ASN A 217 22.57 -20.33 34.40
C ASN A 217 22.29 -19.34 35.52
N ASP A 218 22.97 -19.47 36.67
CA ASP A 218 22.84 -18.58 37.81
C ASP A 218 23.31 -17.17 37.45
N GLU A 219 24.44 -17.03 36.77
CA GLU A 219 24.93 -15.73 36.27
C GLU A 219 23.99 -15.09 35.27
N ILE A 220 23.45 -15.85 34.32
CA ILE A 220 22.44 -15.32 33.36
C ILE A 220 21.20 -14.87 34.11
N GLN A 221 20.73 -15.60 35.10
CA GLN A 221 19.57 -15.22 35.89
C GLN A 221 19.82 -13.96 36.73
N GLN A 222 21.01 -13.81 37.32
CA GLN A 222 21.41 -12.59 38.00
C GLN A 222 21.49 -11.39 37.05
N GLY A 223 22.02 -11.58 35.83
CA GLY A 223 22.02 -10.58 34.77
C GLY A 223 20.63 -10.12 34.40
N LYS A 224 19.68 -11.05 34.18
CA LYS A 224 18.27 -10.74 33.92
C LYS A 224 17.61 -9.96 35.08
N THR A 225 17.89 -10.35 36.31
CA THR A 225 17.38 -9.66 37.50
C THR A 225 17.94 -8.24 37.58
N ALA A 226 19.24 -8.06 37.27
CA ALA A 226 19.87 -6.74 37.21
C ALA A 226 19.26 -5.85 36.12
N LEU A 227 18.90 -6.41 34.92
CA LEU A 227 18.16 -5.69 33.87
C LEU A 227 16.80 -5.22 34.36
N GLN A 228 16.05 -6.09 35.05
CA GLN A 228 14.75 -5.72 35.64
C GLN A 228 14.86 -4.60 36.68
N ALA A 229 15.97 -4.59 37.44
CA ALA A 229 16.28 -3.53 38.40
C ALA A 229 16.88 -2.26 37.77
N GLY A 230 17.03 -2.19 36.44
CA GLY A 230 17.64 -1.07 35.74
C GLY A 230 19.16 -0.93 35.92
N SER A 231 19.83 -1.94 36.51
CA SER A 231 21.27 -1.93 36.80
C SER A 231 22.07 -2.50 35.63
N ILE A 232 22.23 -1.72 34.55
CA ILE A 232 22.76 -2.17 33.26
C ILE A 232 24.19 -2.68 33.39
N ASP A 233 25.09 -1.98 34.10
CA ASP A 233 26.49 -2.37 34.26
C ASP A 233 26.63 -3.71 34.99
N LYS A 234 25.83 -3.93 36.02
CA LYS A 234 25.77 -5.22 36.73
C LYS A 234 25.28 -6.34 35.81
N ALA A 235 24.24 -6.07 35.02
CA ALA A 235 23.68 -7.04 34.10
C ALA A 235 24.74 -7.47 33.06
N LEU A 236 25.41 -6.51 32.44
CA LEU A 236 26.47 -6.79 31.46
C LEU A 236 27.65 -7.56 32.10
N SER A 237 28.05 -7.21 33.34
CA SER A 237 29.10 -7.94 34.07
C SER A 237 28.71 -9.40 34.31
N HIS A 238 27.48 -9.69 34.76
CA HIS A 238 26.98 -11.03 34.93
C HIS A 238 26.95 -11.81 33.60
N PHE A 239 26.46 -11.21 32.52
CA PHE A 239 26.47 -11.87 31.21
C PHE A 239 27.87 -12.10 30.68
N GLU A 240 28.82 -11.22 30.94
CA GLU A 240 30.23 -11.44 30.58
C GLU A 240 30.84 -12.59 31.41
N THR A 241 30.55 -12.66 32.70
CA THR A 241 30.94 -13.76 33.56
C THR A 241 30.36 -15.07 33.06
N ALA A 242 29.07 -15.11 32.71
CA ALA A 242 28.45 -16.28 32.11
C ALA A 242 29.15 -16.69 30.81
N ARG A 243 29.41 -15.72 29.91
CA ARG A 243 30.12 -15.96 28.63
C ARG A 243 31.49 -16.62 28.83
N ASN A 244 32.25 -16.08 29.77
CA ASN A 244 33.62 -16.55 30.01
C ASN A 244 33.70 -17.93 30.67
N ASN A 245 32.58 -18.42 31.21
CA ASN A 245 32.44 -19.71 31.85
C ASN A 245 31.56 -20.69 31.05
N LEU A 246 31.23 -20.38 29.80
CA LEU A 246 30.54 -21.33 28.92
C LEU A 246 31.45 -22.57 28.68
N PRO A 247 30.88 -23.79 28.71
CA PRO A 247 31.65 -25.00 28.47
C PRO A 247 32.32 -24.98 27.10
N VAL A 248 33.64 -25.19 27.06
CA VAL A 248 34.47 -25.16 25.82
C VAL A 248 34.63 -26.56 25.22
N SER A 249 34.01 -27.58 25.79
CA SER A 249 34.16 -28.95 25.31
C SER A 249 33.44 -29.19 23.97
N ASP A 250 34.09 -29.97 23.09
CA ASP A 250 33.62 -30.32 21.73
C ASP A 250 32.19 -30.92 21.63
N GLY A 251 31.51 -31.12 22.76
CA GLY A 251 30.18 -31.73 22.83
C GLY A 251 29.00 -30.81 23.09
N GLU A 252 29.20 -29.47 23.33
CA GLU A 252 28.14 -28.60 23.81
C GLU A 252 27.96 -27.28 23.01
N PRO A 253 28.19 -27.24 21.67
CA PRO A 253 27.99 -26.00 20.90
C PRO A 253 26.52 -25.56 20.92
N ALA A 254 25.57 -26.50 21.01
CA ALA A 254 24.15 -26.21 21.07
C ALA A 254 23.75 -25.55 22.40
N PHE A 255 24.35 -25.95 23.53
CA PHE A 255 24.15 -25.33 24.84
C PHE A 255 24.67 -23.90 24.82
N SER A 256 25.92 -23.71 24.41
CA SER A 256 26.54 -22.37 24.33
C SER A 256 25.77 -21.43 23.38
N ALA A 257 25.34 -21.91 22.21
CA ALA A 257 24.50 -21.16 21.30
C ALA A 257 23.18 -20.72 21.95
N GLY A 258 22.51 -21.62 22.66
CA GLY A 258 21.28 -21.33 23.39
C GLY A 258 21.48 -20.28 24.48
N LYS A 259 22.60 -20.33 25.22
CA LYS A 259 22.91 -19.34 26.26
C LYS A 259 23.25 -17.96 25.69
N TYR A 260 24.00 -17.91 24.60
CA TYR A 260 24.19 -16.65 23.84
C TYR A 260 22.87 -16.05 23.35
N SER A 261 21.99 -16.89 22.80
CA SER A 261 20.64 -16.44 22.36
C SER A 261 19.81 -15.93 23.53
N GLU A 262 19.84 -16.61 24.68
CA GLU A 262 19.12 -16.20 25.89
C GLU A 262 19.60 -14.84 26.43
N MET A 263 20.88 -14.59 26.48
CA MET A 263 21.49 -13.31 26.87
C MET A 263 21.12 -12.22 25.85
N ALA A 264 21.23 -12.51 24.55
CA ALA A 264 20.88 -11.58 23.49
C ALA A 264 19.41 -11.15 23.57
N GLN A 265 18.48 -12.08 23.78
CA GLN A 265 17.05 -11.80 23.93
C GLN A 265 16.77 -10.96 25.17
N ALA A 266 17.40 -11.26 26.30
CA ALA A 266 17.22 -10.49 27.54
C ALA A 266 17.64 -9.04 27.37
N LEU A 267 18.78 -8.80 26.72
CA LEU A 267 19.29 -7.46 26.42
C LEU A 267 18.40 -6.72 25.41
N HIS A 268 18.02 -7.37 24.32
CA HIS A 268 17.14 -6.78 23.31
C HIS A 268 15.78 -6.39 23.90
N ASN A 269 15.14 -7.25 24.68
CA ASN A 269 13.88 -6.97 25.33
C ASN A 269 14.00 -5.78 26.33
N SER A 270 15.12 -5.70 27.05
CA SER A 270 15.39 -4.58 27.95
C SER A 270 15.63 -3.27 27.17
N ALA A 271 16.29 -3.33 26.04
CA ALA A 271 16.52 -2.18 25.18
C ALA A 271 15.22 -1.55 24.67
N GLN A 272 14.20 -2.36 24.35
CA GLN A 272 12.90 -1.87 23.89
C GLN A 272 12.19 -1.02 24.95
N ASN A 273 12.48 -1.25 26.23
CA ASN A 273 11.90 -0.55 27.39
C ASN A 273 12.84 0.51 27.98
N ALA A 274 14.00 0.75 27.37
CA ALA A 274 15.00 1.69 27.90
C ALA A 274 14.53 3.15 27.82
N ALA A 275 14.68 3.88 28.93
CA ALA A 275 14.25 5.26 29.07
C ALA A 275 15.08 6.27 28.26
N SER A 276 16.37 6.00 28.01
CA SER A 276 17.24 6.86 27.23
C SER A 276 17.77 6.17 25.97
N GLY A 277 18.05 6.96 24.91
CA GLY A 277 18.63 6.46 23.67
C GLY A 277 20.02 5.86 23.86
N GLU A 278 20.81 6.41 24.76
CA GLU A 278 22.16 5.94 25.07
C GLU A 278 22.14 4.56 25.69
N VAL A 279 21.30 4.35 26.71
CA VAL A 279 21.10 3.05 27.35
C VAL A 279 20.58 2.03 26.35
N ARG A 280 19.58 2.43 25.53
CA ARG A 280 19.06 1.56 24.47
C ARG A 280 20.15 1.09 23.51
N ASN A 281 20.95 2.03 22.99
CA ASN A 281 22.01 1.70 22.02
C ASN A 281 23.03 0.73 22.63
N ARG A 282 23.43 0.97 23.86
CA ARG A 282 24.38 0.09 24.59
C ARG A 282 23.84 -1.32 24.78
N LEU A 283 22.55 -1.44 25.12
CA LEU A 283 21.91 -2.75 25.26
C LEU A 283 21.77 -3.46 23.92
N GLU A 284 21.39 -2.74 22.86
CA GLU A 284 21.27 -3.33 21.52
C GLU A 284 22.63 -3.77 20.97
N GLU A 285 23.70 -3.00 21.16
CA GLU A 285 25.05 -3.40 20.76
C GLU A 285 25.50 -4.70 21.45
N ALA A 286 25.24 -4.80 22.75
CA ALA A 286 25.53 -6.02 23.49
C ALA A 286 24.64 -7.20 23.00
N ALA A 287 23.34 -6.96 22.78
CA ALA A 287 22.43 -7.97 22.27
C ALA A 287 22.88 -8.51 20.91
N VAL A 288 23.28 -7.63 20.00
CA VAL A 288 23.81 -8.02 18.67
C VAL A 288 25.09 -8.82 18.78
N SER A 289 26.01 -8.43 19.67
CA SER A 289 27.24 -9.18 19.90
C SER A 289 26.97 -10.62 20.36
N TYR A 290 26.08 -10.82 21.35
CA TYR A 290 25.68 -12.15 21.79
C TYR A 290 24.88 -12.90 20.72
N ALA A 291 24.03 -12.26 19.97
CA ALA A 291 23.30 -12.87 18.85
C ALA A 291 24.25 -13.36 17.75
N GLN A 292 25.31 -12.61 17.43
CA GLN A 292 26.35 -13.03 16.48
C GLN A 292 27.09 -14.29 16.98
N ASN A 293 27.43 -14.35 18.27
CA ASN A 293 28.03 -15.56 18.87
C ASN A 293 27.07 -16.75 18.80
N ALA A 294 25.77 -16.52 19.05
CA ALA A 294 24.78 -17.60 18.95
C ALA A 294 24.66 -18.15 17.52
N ILE A 295 24.58 -17.31 16.49
CA ILE A 295 24.48 -17.77 15.10
C ILE A 295 25.78 -18.35 14.56
N SER A 296 26.95 -17.98 15.11
CA SER A 296 28.20 -18.63 14.74
C SER A 296 28.23 -20.09 15.12
N LEU A 297 27.56 -20.47 16.21
CA LEU A 297 27.42 -21.84 16.71
C LEU A 297 26.16 -22.53 16.19
N ASN A 298 25.06 -21.79 16.05
CA ASN A 298 23.79 -22.26 15.50
C ASN A 298 23.21 -21.24 14.49
N PRO A 299 23.53 -21.34 13.20
CA PRO A 299 23.06 -20.40 12.17
C PRO A 299 21.53 -20.34 12.05
N LYS A 300 20.81 -21.33 12.59
CA LYS A 300 19.33 -21.39 12.57
C LYS A 300 18.69 -20.85 13.85
N ASP A 301 19.43 -20.21 14.76
CA ASP A 301 18.82 -19.63 15.95
C ASP A 301 17.87 -18.49 15.56
N ALA A 302 16.56 -18.70 15.74
CA ALA A 302 15.53 -17.79 15.28
C ALA A 302 15.58 -16.43 15.97
N ALA A 303 15.76 -16.43 17.28
CA ALA A 303 15.77 -15.21 18.08
C ALA A 303 17.00 -14.34 17.78
N SER A 304 18.17 -14.96 17.66
CA SER A 304 19.41 -14.26 17.32
C SER A 304 19.37 -13.70 15.90
N ASN A 305 18.86 -14.46 14.93
CA ASN A 305 18.62 -13.94 13.57
C ASN A 305 17.64 -12.76 13.58
N TYR A 306 16.58 -12.82 14.40
CA TYR A 306 15.65 -11.70 14.55
C TYR A 306 16.35 -10.45 15.10
N ILE A 307 17.16 -10.58 16.15
CA ILE A 307 17.90 -9.44 16.74
C ILE A 307 18.85 -8.79 15.72
N ILE A 308 19.57 -9.62 14.94
CA ILE A 308 20.46 -9.13 13.88
C ILE A 308 19.65 -8.43 12.77
N GLY A 309 18.49 -8.97 12.43
CA GLY A 309 17.57 -8.34 11.49
C GLY A 309 17.05 -7.00 11.99
N ALA A 310 16.73 -6.90 13.29
CA ALA A 310 16.27 -5.65 13.92
C ALA A 310 17.36 -4.57 13.93
N ASP A 311 18.60 -4.93 14.25
CA ASP A 311 19.78 -4.04 14.14
C ASP A 311 19.96 -3.55 12.69
N ALA A 312 19.93 -4.46 11.72
CA ALA A 312 20.06 -4.12 10.31
C ALA A 312 18.93 -3.17 9.85
N MET A 313 17.69 -3.34 10.33
CA MET A 313 16.57 -2.42 10.10
C MET A 313 16.85 -1.02 10.64
N SER A 314 17.39 -0.92 11.87
CA SER A 314 17.72 0.36 12.50
C SER A 314 18.80 1.13 11.71
N ARG A 315 19.76 0.40 11.16
CA ARG A 315 20.84 0.92 10.30
C ARG A 315 20.43 1.12 8.85
N LYS A 316 19.15 0.83 8.50
CA LYS A 316 18.60 0.92 7.13
C LYS A 316 19.24 -0.06 6.14
N ASP A 317 19.91 -1.10 6.62
CA ASP A 317 20.37 -2.21 5.79
C ASP A 317 19.23 -3.22 5.60
N TYR A 318 18.28 -2.83 4.78
CA TYR A 318 17.05 -3.60 4.58
C TYR A 318 17.29 -4.97 3.92
N LYS A 319 18.40 -5.11 3.17
CA LYS A 319 18.75 -6.40 2.55
C LYS A 319 19.21 -7.40 3.59
N LYS A 320 20.15 -7.00 4.47
CA LYS A 320 20.59 -7.82 5.58
C LYS A 320 19.44 -8.14 6.54
N ALA A 321 18.58 -7.15 6.81
CA ALA A 321 17.38 -7.34 7.63
C ALA A 321 16.45 -8.41 7.04
N LEU A 322 16.18 -8.33 5.72
CA LEU A 322 15.38 -9.31 5.00
C LEU A 322 15.93 -10.73 5.18
N ASP A 323 17.23 -10.93 4.90
CA ASP A 323 17.88 -12.24 4.98
C ASP A 323 17.81 -12.81 6.40
N SER A 324 18.07 -11.97 7.42
CA SER A 324 18.03 -12.36 8.82
C SER A 324 16.61 -12.72 9.30
N PHE A 325 15.61 -11.91 8.95
CA PHE A 325 14.21 -12.22 9.29
C PHE A 325 13.68 -13.45 8.56
N MET A 326 14.11 -13.70 7.32
CA MET A 326 13.80 -14.95 6.61
C MET A 326 14.34 -16.16 7.34
N GLN A 327 15.55 -16.10 7.88
CA GLN A 327 16.09 -17.17 8.72
C GLN A 327 15.27 -17.36 10.00
N ALA A 328 14.89 -16.27 10.67
CA ALA A 328 14.07 -16.33 11.88
C ALA A 328 12.72 -17.01 11.61
N VAL A 329 11.96 -16.61 10.59
CA VAL A 329 10.65 -17.21 10.26
C VAL A 329 10.78 -18.65 9.75
N SER A 330 11.90 -19.01 9.10
CA SER A 330 12.13 -20.38 8.62
C SER A 330 12.29 -21.38 9.77
N THR A 331 12.76 -20.90 10.91
CA THR A 331 13.00 -21.72 12.11
C THR A 331 11.80 -21.69 13.07
N ASP A 332 11.25 -20.50 13.31
CA ASP A 332 10.03 -20.34 14.11
C ASP A 332 8.95 -19.61 13.29
N SER A 333 8.12 -20.40 12.64
CA SER A 333 7.01 -19.94 11.80
C SER A 333 5.75 -19.53 12.60
N LYS A 334 5.78 -19.55 13.93
CA LYS A 334 4.63 -19.19 14.77
C LYS A 334 4.76 -17.83 15.44
N ASN A 335 5.89 -17.17 15.31
CA ASN A 335 6.11 -15.86 15.90
C ASN A 335 5.65 -14.75 14.96
N TYR A 336 4.56 -14.07 15.34
CA TYR A 336 3.99 -12.98 14.53
C TYR A 336 4.93 -11.79 14.35
N LEU A 337 5.80 -11.49 15.33
CA LEU A 337 6.74 -10.38 15.24
C LEU A 337 7.78 -10.60 14.14
N TYR A 338 8.23 -11.85 13.96
CA TYR A 338 9.18 -12.17 12.91
C TYR A 338 8.59 -11.91 11.51
N TYR A 339 7.34 -12.30 11.29
CA TYR A 339 6.62 -11.98 10.04
C TYR A 339 6.32 -10.49 9.90
N TYR A 340 5.99 -9.83 11.00
CA TYR A 340 5.75 -8.39 10.97
C TYR A 340 7.01 -7.62 10.52
N ASP A 341 8.17 -7.90 11.12
CA ASP A 341 9.40 -7.21 10.78
C ASP A 341 9.99 -7.67 9.43
N LEU A 342 9.77 -8.94 9.04
CA LEU A 342 10.03 -9.40 7.68
C LEU A 342 9.22 -8.58 6.65
N GLY A 343 7.93 -8.39 6.90
CA GLY A 343 7.07 -7.57 6.07
C GLY A 343 7.54 -6.12 5.98
N ARG A 344 8.03 -5.55 7.09
CA ARG A 344 8.63 -4.19 7.10
C ARG A 344 9.89 -4.11 6.23
N ALA A 345 10.80 -5.07 6.33
CA ALA A 345 12.00 -5.13 5.50
C ALA A 345 11.65 -5.25 4.01
N GLN A 346 10.71 -6.12 3.67
CA GLN A 346 10.19 -6.31 2.31
C GLN A 346 9.55 -5.02 1.78
N TYR A 347 8.74 -4.33 2.60
CA TYR A 347 8.12 -3.06 2.24
C TYR A 347 9.15 -1.97 1.93
N MET A 348 10.19 -1.84 2.76
CA MET A 348 11.28 -0.87 2.54
C MET A 348 12.08 -1.17 1.27
N LEU A 349 12.18 -2.43 0.89
CA LEU A 349 12.77 -2.89 -0.39
C LEU A 349 11.79 -2.81 -1.57
N LYS A 350 10.59 -2.26 -1.38
CA LYS A 350 9.51 -2.16 -2.37
C LYS A 350 9.00 -3.52 -2.89
N LYS A 351 9.24 -4.60 -2.16
CA LYS A 351 8.73 -5.94 -2.42
C LYS A 351 7.33 -6.07 -1.82
N PHE A 352 6.38 -5.32 -2.41
CA PHE A 352 5.06 -5.14 -1.78
C PHE A 352 4.20 -6.41 -1.77
N THR A 353 4.35 -7.29 -2.75
CA THR A 353 3.61 -8.56 -2.78
C THR A 353 4.05 -9.48 -1.65
N GLU A 354 5.35 -9.61 -1.43
CA GLU A 354 5.92 -10.40 -0.34
C GLU A 354 5.59 -9.78 1.02
N ALA A 355 5.67 -8.44 1.12
CA ALA A 355 5.29 -7.72 2.34
C ALA A 355 3.82 -7.97 2.71
N LYS A 356 2.90 -7.95 1.73
CA LYS A 356 1.48 -8.29 1.92
C LYS A 356 1.32 -9.68 2.53
N TYR A 357 2.02 -10.67 1.99
CA TYR A 357 2.01 -12.02 2.54
C TYR A 357 2.49 -12.05 4.01
N SER A 358 3.64 -11.45 4.28
CA SER A 358 4.24 -11.46 5.62
C SER A 358 3.36 -10.74 6.65
N PHE A 359 2.81 -9.55 6.32
CA PHE A 359 1.90 -8.84 7.22
C PHE A 359 0.58 -9.60 7.42
N ASN A 360 0.05 -10.24 6.37
CA ASN A 360 -1.15 -11.05 6.50
C ASN A 360 -0.92 -12.25 7.43
N THR A 361 0.21 -12.93 7.31
CA THR A 361 0.61 -14.02 8.22
C THR A 361 0.73 -13.50 9.65
N ALA A 362 1.37 -12.35 9.87
CA ALA A 362 1.44 -11.72 11.20
C ALA A 362 0.04 -11.43 11.77
N CYS A 363 -0.90 -10.95 10.94
CA CYS A 363 -2.30 -10.73 11.34
C CYS A 363 -3.06 -12.02 11.67
N GLN A 364 -2.73 -13.14 11.01
CA GLN A 364 -3.32 -14.45 11.31
C GLN A 364 -2.80 -15.02 12.61
N LEU A 365 -1.49 -14.87 12.87
CA LEU A 365 -0.84 -15.35 14.08
C LEU A 365 -1.23 -14.52 15.32
N ASN A 366 -1.37 -13.21 15.15
CA ASN A 366 -1.85 -12.30 16.20
C ASN A 366 -2.87 -11.30 15.67
N PRO A 367 -4.17 -11.64 15.70
CA PRO A 367 -5.23 -10.76 15.19
C PRO A 367 -5.40 -9.44 15.95
N SER A 368 -4.91 -9.35 17.19
CA SER A 368 -5.01 -8.16 18.05
C SER A 368 -3.81 -7.20 17.93
N PHE A 369 -2.86 -7.48 17.05
CA PHE A 369 -1.71 -6.62 16.84
C PHE A 369 -1.98 -5.58 15.73
N ALA A 370 -2.54 -4.44 16.13
CA ALA A 370 -2.92 -3.34 15.22
C ALA A 370 -1.81 -2.91 14.22
N PRO A 371 -0.51 -2.86 14.59
CA PRO A 371 0.55 -2.47 13.65
C PRO A 371 0.64 -3.36 12.40
N SER A 372 0.35 -4.67 12.51
CA SER A 372 0.33 -5.54 11.33
C SER A 372 -0.79 -5.18 10.37
N ARG A 373 -1.98 -4.89 10.88
CA ARG A 373 -3.12 -4.42 10.07
C ARG A 373 -2.82 -3.09 9.40
N TYR A 374 -2.27 -2.14 10.14
CA TYR A 374 -1.88 -0.85 9.59
C TYR A 374 -0.87 -0.98 8.44
N ASN A 375 0.20 -1.78 8.63
CA ASN A 375 1.21 -1.98 7.59
C ASN A 375 0.69 -2.80 6.40
N LEU A 376 -0.24 -3.73 6.63
CA LEU A 376 -0.95 -4.44 5.55
C LEU A 376 -1.77 -3.45 4.71
N GLY A 377 -2.49 -2.52 5.35
CA GLY A 377 -3.21 -1.44 4.69
C GLY A 377 -2.29 -0.56 3.84
N LEU A 378 -1.15 -0.11 4.40
CA LEU A 378 -0.14 0.64 3.64
C LEU A 378 0.36 -0.15 2.42
N THR A 379 0.58 -1.45 2.59
CA THR A 379 1.07 -2.33 1.53
C THR A 379 0.03 -2.50 0.43
N ASN A 380 -1.24 -2.72 0.80
CA ASN A 380 -2.36 -2.80 -0.15
C ASN A 380 -2.52 -1.47 -0.93
N ASN A 381 -2.34 -0.33 -0.26
CA ASN A 381 -2.37 0.97 -0.93
C ASN A 381 -1.24 1.14 -1.96
N LYS A 382 -0.01 0.65 -1.65
CA LYS A 382 1.10 0.62 -2.61
C LYS A 382 0.86 -0.33 -3.79
N LEU A 383 0.04 -1.34 -3.61
CA LEU A 383 -0.40 -2.27 -4.67
C LEU A 383 -1.64 -1.75 -5.43
N ASN A 384 -2.07 -0.50 -5.18
CA ASN A 384 -3.27 0.12 -5.73
C ASN A 384 -4.58 -0.62 -5.39
N ASP A 385 -4.59 -1.41 -4.32
CA ASP A 385 -5.78 -2.07 -3.79
C ASP A 385 -6.40 -1.22 -2.67
N ALA A 386 -7.01 -0.10 -3.07
CA ALA A 386 -7.60 0.87 -2.14
C ALA A 386 -8.70 0.25 -1.26
N LYS A 387 -9.47 -0.70 -1.81
CA LYS A 387 -10.56 -1.37 -1.06
C LYS A 387 -10.03 -2.22 0.09
N SER A 388 -9.00 -3.02 -0.15
CA SER A 388 -8.35 -3.82 0.89
C SER A 388 -7.60 -2.92 1.89
N ALA A 389 -6.92 -1.87 1.41
CA ALA A 389 -6.25 -0.90 2.27
C ALA A 389 -7.22 -0.26 3.28
N LEU A 390 -8.37 0.19 2.80
CA LEU A 390 -9.43 0.77 3.64
C LEU A 390 -9.92 -0.22 4.71
N ALA A 391 -10.17 -1.47 4.32
CA ALA A 391 -10.61 -2.50 5.26
C ALA A 391 -9.56 -2.80 6.34
N ASP A 392 -8.27 -2.78 5.98
CA ASP A 392 -7.20 -3.03 6.94
C ASP A 392 -6.94 -1.85 7.86
N PHE A 393 -7.02 -0.59 7.39
CA PHE A 393 -6.93 0.59 8.27
C PHE A 393 -8.09 0.63 9.27
N ARG A 394 -9.32 0.30 8.85
CA ARG A 394 -10.48 0.18 9.76
C ARG A 394 -10.23 -0.88 10.82
N LYS A 395 -9.77 -2.06 10.43
CA LYS A 395 -9.41 -3.10 11.40
C LYS A 395 -8.29 -2.67 12.34
N ALA A 396 -7.33 -1.87 11.88
CA ALA A 396 -6.25 -1.39 12.73
C ALA A 396 -6.78 -0.49 13.85
N HIS A 397 -7.66 0.47 13.55
CA HIS A 397 -8.25 1.33 14.59
C HIS A 397 -9.41 0.67 15.35
N ASP A 398 -10.04 -0.39 14.83
CA ASP A 398 -10.97 -1.20 15.60
C ASP A 398 -10.24 -1.95 16.74
N ILE A 399 -8.99 -2.38 16.48
CA ILE A 399 -8.12 -3.03 17.47
C ILE A 399 -7.55 -1.98 18.44
N ASP A 400 -7.07 -0.86 17.93
CA ASP A 400 -6.51 0.25 18.69
C ASP A 400 -7.25 1.55 18.33
N PRO A 401 -8.30 1.92 19.07
CA PRO A 401 -9.08 3.12 18.78
C PRO A 401 -8.29 4.44 18.86
N LEU A 402 -7.08 4.43 19.43
CA LEU A 402 -6.19 5.58 19.49
C LEU A 402 -5.12 5.56 18.39
N HIS A 403 -5.23 4.66 17.43
CA HIS A 403 -4.29 4.55 16.32
C HIS A 403 -4.48 5.70 15.30
N GLU A 404 -4.03 6.90 15.67
CA GLU A 404 -4.14 8.12 14.85
C GLU A 404 -3.76 7.91 13.38
N LYS A 405 -2.61 7.23 13.14
CA LYS A 405 -2.09 7.00 11.79
C LYS A 405 -3.03 6.17 10.93
N ALA A 406 -3.76 5.22 11.52
CA ALA A 406 -4.72 4.41 10.77
C ALA A 406 -5.90 5.27 10.27
N TYR A 407 -6.42 6.16 11.10
CA TYR A 407 -7.43 7.13 10.70
C TYR A 407 -6.92 8.10 9.61
N MET A 408 -5.68 8.57 9.73
CA MET A 408 -5.08 9.43 8.71
C MET A 408 -4.99 8.74 7.35
N GLU A 409 -4.53 7.49 7.31
CA GLU A 409 -4.42 6.74 6.06
C GLU A 409 -5.80 6.32 5.52
N GLU A 410 -6.74 5.95 6.39
CA GLU A 410 -8.16 5.75 6.00
C GLU A 410 -8.70 7.00 5.29
N GLY A 411 -8.50 8.17 5.90
CA GLY A 411 -8.93 9.44 5.33
C GLY A 411 -8.32 9.70 3.95
N ARG A 412 -7.02 9.43 3.76
CA ARG A 412 -6.34 9.59 2.47
C ARG A 412 -6.91 8.68 1.40
N VAL A 413 -7.16 7.42 1.74
CA VAL A 413 -7.77 6.46 0.81
C VAL A 413 -9.18 6.92 0.43
N LEU A 414 -10.01 7.28 1.40
CA LEU A 414 -11.38 7.78 1.16
C LEU A 414 -11.38 9.05 0.31
N PHE A 415 -10.45 9.98 0.59
CA PHE A 415 -10.28 11.19 -0.21
C PHE A 415 -9.93 10.86 -1.67
N SER A 416 -8.99 9.92 -1.90
CA SER A 416 -8.63 9.48 -3.25
C SER A 416 -9.79 8.80 -3.98
N MET A 417 -10.69 8.14 -3.25
CA MET A 417 -11.93 7.53 -3.76
C MET A 417 -13.07 8.54 -3.94
N LYS A 418 -12.83 9.82 -3.63
CA LYS A 418 -13.84 10.90 -3.63
C LYS A 418 -14.98 10.71 -2.63
N ASP A 419 -14.78 9.85 -1.61
CA ASP A 419 -15.67 9.78 -0.45
C ASP A 419 -15.26 10.86 0.57
N TRP A 420 -15.66 12.10 0.26
CA TRP A 420 -15.29 13.26 1.05
C TRP A 420 -15.86 13.21 2.48
N ASN A 421 -17.08 12.70 2.62
CA ASN A 421 -17.72 12.56 3.94
C ASN A 421 -16.99 11.54 4.81
N GLY A 422 -16.62 10.39 4.25
CA GLY A 422 -15.80 9.41 4.93
C GLY A 422 -14.42 9.96 5.31
N ALA A 423 -13.78 10.71 4.42
CA ALA A 423 -12.50 11.36 4.68
C ALA A 423 -12.62 12.36 5.85
N VAL A 424 -13.65 13.21 5.87
CA VAL A 424 -13.93 14.14 6.98
C VAL A 424 -14.07 13.38 8.30
N TYR A 425 -14.82 12.28 8.32
CA TYR A 425 -14.98 11.48 9.53
C TYR A 425 -13.62 10.96 10.05
N ALA A 426 -12.82 10.35 9.16
CA ALA A 426 -11.54 9.77 9.52
C ALA A 426 -10.54 10.84 10.01
N TYR A 427 -10.41 11.97 9.32
CA TYR A 427 -9.51 13.04 9.74
C TYR A 427 -9.97 13.75 11.02
N ASN A 428 -11.27 13.87 11.26
CA ASN A 428 -11.79 14.36 12.55
C ASN A 428 -11.41 13.43 13.70
N LYS A 429 -11.50 12.12 13.50
CA LYS A 429 -11.02 11.14 14.48
C LYS A 429 -9.53 11.30 14.76
N ALA A 430 -8.70 11.38 13.71
CA ALA A 430 -7.27 11.60 13.86
C ALA A 430 -6.96 12.90 14.62
N ALA A 431 -7.61 14.01 14.26
CA ALA A 431 -7.45 15.30 14.92
C ALA A 431 -7.96 15.30 16.37
N GLY A 432 -8.97 14.48 16.67
CA GLY A 432 -9.48 14.27 18.04
C GLY A 432 -8.48 13.50 18.92
N ILE A 433 -7.79 12.51 18.35
CA ILE A 433 -6.75 11.74 19.06
C ILE A 433 -5.52 12.62 19.28
N ASN A 434 -5.08 13.32 18.25
CA ASN A 434 -3.92 14.20 18.30
C ASN A 434 -4.28 15.61 17.82
N SER A 435 -4.67 16.46 18.76
CA SER A 435 -5.07 17.83 18.47
C SER A 435 -3.93 18.75 17.99
N THR A 436 -2.68 18.26 18.00
CA THR A 436 -1.51 18.97 17.49
C THR A 436 -1.06 18.46 16.11
N ASN A 437 -1.73 17.45 15.55
CA ASN A 437 -1.43 16.97 14.21
C ASN A 437 -1.92 17.98 13.16
N ARG A 438 -1.02 18.84 12.75
CA ARG A 438 -1.26 19.86 11.74
C ARG A 438 -1.78 19.28 10.41
N SER A 439 -1.20 18.15 9.98
CA SER A 439 -1.61 17.48 8.73
C SER A 439 -3.06 17.01 8.76
N ALA A 440 -3.56 16.56 9.92
CA ALA A 440 -4.96 16.16 10.04
C ALA A 440 -5.91 17.33 9.75
N PHE A 441 -5.58 18.54 10.22
CA PHE A 441 -6.39 19.74 9.94
C PHE A 441 -6.25 20.21 8.48
N GLN A 442 -5.09 20.03 7.84
CA GLN A 442 -4.92 20.34 6.42
C GLN A 442 -5.81 19.44 5.54
N GLU A 443 -5.72 18.13 5.75
CA GLU A 443 -6.51 17.15 5.00
C GLU A 443 -8.01 17.29 5.29
N LEU A 444 -8.37 17.61 6.54
CA LEU A 444 -9.74 17.89 6.93
C LEU A 444 -10.28 19.13 6.19
N GLY A 445 -9.50 20.22 6.15
CA GLY A 445 -9.85 21.42 5.41
C GLY A 445 -10.04 21.15 3.93
N SER A 446 -9.15 20.37 3.33
CA SER A 446 -9.26 19.95 1.93
C SER A 446 -10.51 19.11 1.67
N SER A 447 -10.86 18.22 2.61
CA SER A 447 -12.06 17.38 2.48
C SER A 447 -13.35 18.21 2.59
N TYR A 448 -13.41 19.17 3.51
CA TYR A 448 -14.53 20.10 3.62
C TYR A 448 -14.67 20.99 2.38
N TYR A 449 -13.55 21.44 1.79
CA TYR A 449 -13.56 22.19 0.55
C TYR A 449 -14.22 21.40 -0.59
N GLN A 450 -13.89 20.12 -0.73
CA GLN A 450 -14.50 19.27 -1.76
C GLN A 450 -16.02 19.07 -1.56
N LEU A 451 -16.50 19.23 -0.33
CA LEU A 451 -17.93 19.21 0.01
C LEU A 451 -18.60 20.59 -0.12
N ASN A 452 -17.88 21.62 -0.55
CA ASN A 452 -18.30 23.03 -0.54
C ASN A 452 -18.66 23.56 0.86
N ASN A 453 -18.19 22.88 1.92
CA ASN A 453 -18.34 23.30 3.31
C ASN A 453 -17.23 24.31 3.67
N TYR A 454 -17.27 25.46 3.04
CA TYR A 454 -16.18 26.43 3.10
C TYR A 454 -15.91 26.99 4.50
N LYS A 455 -16.93 27.10 5.36
CA LYS A 455 -16.79 27.61 6.73
C LYS A 455 -15.98 26.63 7.62
N GLU A 456 -16.28 25.36 7.50
CA GLU A 456 -15.57 24.29 8.21
C GLU A 456 -14.15 24.12 7.66
N ALA A 457 -13.98 24.25 6.32
CA ALA A 457 -12.67 24.23 5.66
C ALA A 457 -11.78 25.38 6.17
N GLU A 458 -12.32 26.61 6.24
CA GLU A 458 -11.61 27.76 6.80
C GLU A 458 -11.16 27.49 8.22
N THR A 459 -12.07 26.96 9.06
CA THR A 459 -11.78 26.67 10.47
C THR A 459 -10.63 25.67 10.58
N ALA A 460 -10.65 24.61 9.78
CA ALA A 460 -9.62 23.58 9.78
C ALA A 460 -8.25 24.13 9.31
N PHE A 461 -8.22 24.89 8.20
CA PHE A 461 -6.96 25.49 7.74
C PHE A 461 -6.38 26.51 8.71
N ARG A 462 -7.21 27.36 9.32
CA ARG A 462 -6.76 28.30 10.36
C ARG A 462 -6.17 27.56 11.58
N LYS A 463 -6.78 26.44 11.97
CA LYS A 463 -6.25 25.60 13.04
C LYS A 463 -4.91 24.96 12.67
N SER A 464 -4.76 24.50 11.44
CA SER A 464 -3.47 24.02 10.92
C SER A 464 -2.39 25.11 10.98
N LEU A 465 -2.74 26.33 10.59
CA LEU A 465 -1.80 27.47 10.63
C LEU A 465 -1.43 27.88 12.06
N ALA A 466 -2.39 27.80 13.00
CA ALA A 466 -2.13 28.09 14.42
C ALA A 466 -1.18 27.09 15.09
N LEU A 467 -1.00 25.90 14.50
CA LEU A 467 -0.06 24.88 14.95
C LEU A 467 1.32 24.99 14.29
N LEU A 468 1.55 25.99 13.45
CA LEU A 468 2.88 26.25 12.88
C LEU A 468 3.83 26.73 13.97
N PRO A 469 5.09 26.28 13.94
CA PRO A 469 6.13 26.88 14.78
C PRO A 469 6.31 28.37 14.44
N ALA A 470 6.61 29.16 15.49
CA ALA A 470 6.84 30.58 15.30
C ALA A 470 7.94 30.86 14.25
N GLY A 471 7.67 31.80 13.36
CA GLY A 471 8.61 32.18 12.28
C GLY A 471 8.69 31.20 11.11
N THR A 472 7.75 30.24 11.02
CA THR A 472 7.63 29.35 9.85
C THR A 472 6.38 29.68 9.03
N ASP A 473 6.47 29.48 7.73
CA ASP A 473 5.38 29.66 6.78
C ASP A 473 4.96 28.33 6.15
N ASP A 474 3.69 28.26 5.75
CA ASP A 474 3.18 27.14 4.98
C ASP A 474 2.40 27.66 3.75
N PRO A 475 3.10 27.87 2.63
CA PRO A 475 2.52 28.42 1.43
C PRO A 475 1.33 27.61 0.89
N LEU A 476 1.32 26.28 1.07
CA LEU A 476 0.21 25.44 0.60
C LEU A 476 -1.04 25.62 1.45
N THR A 477 -0.91 25.74 2.76
CA THR A 477 -2.07 26.01 3.63
C THR A 477 -2.58 27.43 3.44
N TYR A 478 -1.71 28.43 3.25
CA TYR A 478 -2.14 29.78 2.89
C TYR A 478 -2.89 29.81 1.54
N TYR A 479 -2.39 29.09 0.53
CA TYR A 479 -3.05 28.92 -0.75
C TYR A 479 -4.46 28.32 -0.59
N ASN A 480 -4.58 27.19 0.12
CA ASN A 480 -5.86 26.55 0.32
C ASN A 480 -6.86 27.44 1.09
N LEU A 481 -6.37 28.14 2.12
CA LEU A 481 -7.20 29.07 2.89
C LEU A 481 -7.65 30.27 2.04
N SER A 482 -6.78 30.81 1.20
CA SER A 482 -7.13 31.91 0.30
C SER A 482 -8.22 31.49 -0.70
N THR A 483 -8.13 30.26 -1.22
CA THR A 483 -9.15 29.71 -2.13
C THR A 483 -10.49 29.58 -1.41
N VAL A 484 -10.50 29.02 -0.20
CA VAL A 484 -11.73 28.88 0.60
C VAL A 484 -12.36 30.24 0.94
N LEU A 485 -11.55 31.22 1.29
CA LEU A 485 -12.03 32.57 1.60
C LEU A 485 -12.62 33.26 0.36
N TYR A 486 -12.00 33.04 -0.79
CA TYR A 486 -12.52 33.55 -2.06
C TYR A 486 -13.89 32.94 -2.37
N GLU A 487 -14.07 31.63 -2.24
CA GLU A 487 -15.36 30.94 -2.43
C GLU A 487 -16.44 31.43 -1.45
N GLN A 488 -16.06 31.93 -0.29
CA GLN A 488 -16.96 32.57 0.68
C GLN A 488 -17.28 34.03 0.37
N GLY A 489 -16.70 34.63 -0.69
CA GLY A 489 -16.84 36.05 -0.99
C GLY A 489 -16.04 36.98 -0.09
N LYS A 490 -15.11 36.49 0.72
CA LYS A 490 -14.25 37.27 1.62
C LYS A 490 -12.99 37.73 0.88
N ALA A 491 -13.19 38.62 -0.08
CA ALA A 491 -12.17 39.00 -1.06
C ALA A 491 -10.88 39.55 -0.46
N ASP A 492 -10.97 40.44 0.55
CA ASP A 492 -9.80 41.05 1.18
C ASP A 492 -8.97 40.03 1.99
N ASP A 493 -9.64 39.18 2.74
CA ASP A 493 -8.98 38.08 3.48
C ASP A 493 -8.33 37.10 2.49
N ALA A 494 -9.04 36.74 1.41
CA ALA A 494 -8.52 35.86 0.37
C ALA A 494 -7.25 36.44 -0.25
N LEU A 495 -7.25 37.72 -0.58
CA LEU A 495 -6.11 38.43 -1.14
C LEU A 495 -4.90 38.44 -0.17
N ASN A 496 -5.15 38.68 1.12
CA ASN A 496 -4.11 38.70 2.13
C ASN A 496 -3.43 37.31 2.25
N TYR A 497 -4.21 36.23 2.32
CA TYR A 497 -3.64 34.89 2.40
C TYR A 497 -3.02 34.41 1.09
N ALA A 498 -3.57 34.80 -0.07
CA ALA A 498 -2.96 34.53 -1.36
C ALA A 498 -1.60 35.21 -1.48
N LYS A 499 -1.47 36.46 -0.99
CA LYS A 499 -0.20 37.17 -0.92
C LYS A 499 0.80 36.48 -0.01
N LYS A 500 0.38 36.03 1.19
CA LYS A 500 1.26 35.25 2.10
C LYS A 500 1.75 33.97 1.45
N ALA A 501 0.87 33.25 0.71
CA ALA A 501 1.26 32.05 -0.04
C ALA A 501 2.31 32.41 -1.10
N TYR A 502 2.08 33.49 -1.84
CA TYR A 502 3.00 33.99 -2.86
C TYR A 502 4.35 34.39 -2.27
N ASP A 503 4.38 35.18 -1.18
CA ASP A 503 5.61 35.67 -0.57
C ASP A 503 6.48 34.51 -0.01
N SER A 504 5.85 33.42 0.44
CA SER A 504 6.53 32.23 1.02
C SER A 504 6.77 31.08 0.03
N GLN A 505 6.26 31.15 -1.21
CA GLN A 505 6.34 30.05 -2.18
C GLN A 505 7.76 29.59 -2.52
N GLY A 506 8.75 30.47 -2.35
CA GLY A 506 10.16 30.16 -2.62
C GLY A 506 10.72 28.98 -1.83
N ALA A 507 10.09 28.64 -0.70
CA ALA A 507 10.43 27.44 0.09
C ALA A 507 10.05 26.11 -0.61
N LEU A 508 9.16 26.13 -1.60
CA LEU A 508 8.73 24.96 -2.34
C LEU A 508 9.71 24.60 -3.45
N ARG A 509 10.07 23.31 -3.51
CA ARG A 509 10.89 22.77 -4.61
C ARG A 509 10.06 22.45 -5.86
N ASP A 510 8.77 22.16 -5.68
CA ASP A 510 7.85 21.83 -6.77
C ASP A 510 7.45 23.10 -7.53
N MET A 511 7.94 23.25 -8.75
CA MET A 511 7.64 24.38 -9.63
C MET A 511 6.16 24.44 -10.03
N ASN A 512 5.46 23.31 -10.13
CA ASN A 512 4.03 23.30 -10.42
C ASN A 512 3.22 23.82 -9.23
N ALA A 513 3.57 23.41 -8.00
CA ALA A 513 2.97 23.95 -6.80
C ALA A 513 3.18 25.46 -6.69
N ARG A 514 4.40 25.94 -6.99
CA ARG A 514 4.68 27.39 -7.05
C ARG A 514 3.82 28.08 -8.12
N ALA A 515 3.77 27.54 -9.32
CA ALA A 515 2.95 28.09 -10.40
C ALA A 515 1.47 28.19 -10.00
N ASN A 516 0.92 27.16 -9.32
CA ASN A 516 -0.46 27.17 -8.84
C ASN A 516 -0.70 28.26 -7.77
N ILE A 517 0.24 28.47 -6.86
CA ILE A 517 0.16 29.55 -5.86
C ILE A 517 0.15 30.91 -6.53
N VAL A 518 1.10 31.16 -7.46
CA VAL A 518 1.16 32.43 -8.20
C VAL A 518 -0.12 32.63 -9.04
N TYR A 519 -0.62 31.57 -9.65
CA TYR A 519 -1.88 31.61 -10.39
C TYR A 519 -3.06 31.99 -9.51
N ASN A 520 -3.18 31.38 -8.33
CA ASN A 520 -4.24 31.72 -7.37
C ASN A 520 -4.17 33.18 -6.95
N TYR A 521 -2.97 33.68 -6.66
CA TYR A 521 -2.78 35.08 -6.31
C TYR A 521 -3.17 36.01 -7.48
N ALA A 522 -2.74 35.69 -8.70
CA ALA A 522 -3.12 36.43 -9.91
C ALA A 522 -4.65 36.44 -10.11
N LEU A 523 -5.31 35.30 -9.94
CA LEU A 523 -6.75 35.16 -10.07
C LEU A 523 -7.52 36.04 -9.06
N ILE A 524 -7.07 36.02 -7.81
CA ILE A 524 -7.69 36.83 -6.75
C ILE A 524 -7.44 38.33 -7.02
N CYS A 525 -6.24 38.71 -7.48
CA CYS A 525 -5.95 40.09 -7.92
C CYS A 525 -6.87 40.53 -9.06
N ASP A 526 -7.06 39.70 -10.09
CA ASP A 526 -7.99 39.95 -11.20
C ASP A 526 -9.41 40.21 -10.67
N LYS A 527 -9.92 39.27 -9.85
CA LYS A 527 -11.29 39.37 -9.30
C LYS A 527 -11.49 40.49 -8.27
N THR A 528 -10.41 41.02 -7.70
CA THR A 528 -10.45 42.20 -6.81
C THR A 528 -10.09 43.51 -7.52
N GLY A 529 -9.99 43.52 -8.85
CA GLY A 529 -9.77 44.70 -9.68
C GLY A 529 -8.32 45.22 -9.68
N LYS A 530 -7.36 44.43 -9.19
CA LYS A 530 -5.91 44.75 -9.23
C LYS A 530 -5.30 44.31 -10.55
N VAL A 531 -5.76 44.92 -11.65
CA VAL A 531 -5.48 44.47 -13.02
C VAL A 531 -3.98 44.35 -13.32
N ASP A 532 -3.20 45.39 -13.04
CA ASP A 532 -1.76 45.39 -13.34
C ASP A 532 -1.01 44.32 -12.59
N GLU A 533 -1.35 44.10 -11.30
CA GLU A 533 -0.75 43.07 -10.47
C GLU A 533 -1.14 41.69 -10.99
N ALA A 534 -2.40 41.48 -11.38
CA ALA A 534 -2.86 40.21 -11.94
C ALA A 534 -2.11 39.87 -13.24
N ILE A 535 -1.98 40.82 -14.16
CA ILE A 535 -1.22 40.63 -15.42
C ILE A 535 0.23 40.22 -15.11
N ALA A 536 0.92 40.96 -14.22
CA ALA A 536 2.27 40.67 -13.86
C ALA A 536 2.42 39.26 -13.24
N LYS A 537 1.47 38.86 -12.39
CA LYS A 537 1.50 37.54 -11.76
C LYS A 537 1.15 36.41 -12.71
N TYR A 538 0.19 36.60 -13.60
CA TYR A 538 -0.07 35.62 -14.67
C TYR A 538 1.17 35.43 -15.59
N ALA A 539 1.86 36.52 -15.91
CA ALA A 539 3.09 36.44 -16.69
C ALA A 539 4.18 35.64 -15.94
N GLU A 540 4.31 35.82 -14.61
CA GLU A 540 5.20 35.06 -13.75
C GLU A 540 4.84 33.55 -13.75
N VAL A 541 3.54 33.20 -13.73
CA VAL A 541 3.13 31.78 -13.86
C VAL A 541 3.67 31.17 -15.14
N LEU A 542 3.60 31.90 -16.27
CA LEU A 542 4.09 31.37 -17.55
C LEU A 542 5.62 31.27 -17.63
N GLN A 543 6.36 31.98 -16.77
CA GLN A 543 7.79 31.74 -16.59
C GLN A 543 8.08 30.46 -15.81
N LEU A 544 7.27 30.16 -14.78
CA LEU A 544 7.37 28.95 -13.99
C LEU A 544 6.86 27.70 -14.73
N ASN A 545 5.75 27.85 -15.43
CA ASN A 545 5.12 26.80 -16.22
C ASN A 545 4.56 27.39 -17.53
N PRO A 546 5.35 27.39 -18.62
CA PRO A 546 4.92 27.92 -19.91
C PRO A 546 3.67 27.28 -20.51
N LYS A 547 3.35 26.07 -20.05
CA LYS A 547 2.19 25.28 -20.49
C LYS A 547 0.99 25.38 -19.55
N HIS A 548 0.94 26.38 -18.64
CA HIS A 548 -0.20 26.54 -17.74
C HIS A 548 -1.42 27.08 -18.50
N LEU A 549 -2.27 26.18 -18.99
CA LEU A 549 -3.39 26.44 -19.89
C LEU A 549 -4.32 27.56 -19.38
N LYS A 550 -4.77 27.45 -18.12
CA LYS A 550 -5.68 28.45 -17.52
C LYS A 550 -5.06 29.86 -17.50
N THR A 551 -3.73 29.96 -17.29
CA THR A 551 -3.06 31.25 -17.30
C THR A 551 -2.97 31.83 -18.69
N GLN A 552 -2.68 31.01 -19.71
CA GLN A 552 -2.68 31.50 -21.09
C GLN A 552 -4.05 32.10 -21.48
N ILE A 553 -5.13 31.43 -21.07
CA ILE A 553 -6.49 31.89 -21.32
C ILE A 553 -6.76 33.17 -20.52
N ASN A 554 -6.59 33.17 -19.20
CA ASN A 554 -6.93 34.30 -18.35
C ASN A 554 -6.11 35.57 -18.71
N LEU A 555 -4.81 35.43 -18.91
CA LEU A 555 -3.95 36.53 -19.31
C LEU A 555 -4.32 37.07 -20.69
N GLY A 556 -4.67 36.19 -21.62
CA GLY A 556 -5.18 36.60 -22.93
C GLY A 556 -6.48 37.39 -22.82
N VAL A 557 -7.41 36.96 -21.97
CA VAL A 557 -8.67 37.71 -21.69
C VAL A 557 -8.36 39.07 -21.08
N MET A 558 -7.39 39.16 -20.16
CA MET A 558 -6.99 40.44 -19.59
C MET A 558 -6.43 41.39 -20.65
N TYR A 559 -5.60 40.94 -21.58
CA TYR A 559 -5.09 41.74 -22.68
C TYR A 559 -6.21 42.20 -23.63
N MET A 560 -7.24 41.37 -23.86
CA MET A 560 -8.44 41.77 -24.62
C MET A 560 -9.26 42.82 -23.88
N GLY A 561 -9.26 42.85 -22.55
CA GLY A 561 -9.97 43.82 -21.71
C GLY A 561 -9.26 45.17 -21.52
N MET A 562 -8.03 45.32 -21.98
CA MET A 562 -7.31 46.60 -21.93
C MET A 562 -7.94 47.67 -22.80
N THR A 563 -7.61 48.90 -22.53
CA THR A 563 -8.06 50.04 -23.36
C THR A 563 -6.85 50.89 -23.81
N PRO A 564 -6.38 50.75 -25.06
CA PRO A 564 -6.89 49.86 -26.12
C PRO A 564 -6.51 48.40 -25.87
N PRO A 565 -7.25 47.40 -26.43
CA PRO A 565 -6.96 46.00 -26.32
C PRO A 565 -5.59 45.61 -26.93
N ASP A 566 -4.76 44.83 -26.23
CA ASP A 566 -3.60 44.20 -26.82
C ASP A 566 -3.95 42.83 -27.44
N THR A 567 -4.59 42.92 -28.59
CA THR A 567 -5.11 41.75 -29.32
C THR A 567 -3.98 40.83 -29.82
N GLU A 568 -2.77 41.34 -30.07
CA GLU A 568 -1.62 40.54 -30.51
C GLU A 568 -1.14 39.63 -29.40
N MET A 569 -0.95 40.17 -28.20
CA MET A 569 -0.56 39.37 -27.05
C MET A 569 -1.65 38.35 -26.70
N ALA A 570 -2.92 38.76 -26.73
CA ALA A 570 -4.03 37.85 -26.50
C ALA A 570 -4.06 36.68 -27.49
N LEU A 571 -3.94 36.98 -28.81
CA LEU A 571 -3.87 35.94 -29.84
C LEU A 571 -2.71 34.99 -29.65
N SER A 572 -1.51 35.49 -29.31
CA SER A 572 -0.36 34.65 -29.05
C SER A 572 -0.63 33.64 -27.93
N LEU A 573 -1.28 34.09 -26.85
CA LEU A 573 -1.60 33.27 -25.69
C LEU A 573 -2.71 32.24 -26.01
N PHE A 574 -3.78 32.68 -26.65
CA PHE A 574 -4.89 31.79 -27.03
C PHE A 574 -4.47 30.74 -28.05
N LYS A 575 -3.56 31.06 -28.99
CA LYS A 575 -2.99 30.09 -29.90
C LYS A 575 -2.19 29.01 -29.15
N LYS A 576 -1.36 29.40 -28.19
CA LYS A 576 -0.62 28.46 -27.34
C LYS A 576 -1.57 27.57 -26.54
N ALA A 577 -2.68 28.14 -26.03
CA ALA A 577 -3.70 27.35 -25.33
C ALA A 577 -4.37 26.34 -26.26
N TYR A 578 -4.75 26.77 -27.46
CA TYR A 578 -5.35 25.93 -28.49
C TYR A 578 -4.39 24.81 -28.99
N GLU A 579 -3.12 25.11 -29.17
CA GLU A 579 -2.12 24.12 -29.57
C GLU A 579 -1.94 23.01 -28.51
N GLN A 580 -2.17 23.32 -27.24
CA GLN A 580 -2.13 22.32 -26.15
C GLN A 580 -3.41 21.51 -26.06
N ASP A 581 -4.55 22.17 -26.24
CA ASP A 581 -5.87 21.55 -26.18
C ASP A 581 -6.81 22.22 -27.21
N ASN A 582 -6.83 21.64 -28.39
CA ASN A 582 -7.71 22.15 -29.49
C ASN A 582 -9.20 21.82 -29.26
N SER A 583 -9.51 21.00 -28.26
CA SER A 583 -10.85 20.70 -27.79
C SER A 583 -11.30 21.58 -26.62
N SER A 584 -10.49 22.55 -26.18
CA SER A 584 -10.90 23.52 -25.17
C SER A 584 -11.95 24.49 -25.77
N PHE A 585 -13.11 24.52 -25.12
CA PHE A 585 -14.18 25.50 -25.46
C PHE A 585 -13.68 26.94 -25.31
N GLU A 586 -13.04 27.22 -24.17
CA GLU A 586 -12.55 28.55 -23.83
C GLU A 586 -11.48 29.04 -24.81
N ALA A 587 -10.56 28.18 -25.21
CA ALA A 587 -9.50 28.52 -26.15
C ALA A 587 -10.10 28.87 -27.54
N ASN A 588 -11.06 28.06 -28.01
CA ASN A 588 -11.74 28.34 -29.28
C ASN A 588 -12.58 29.60 -29.22
N ASN A 589 -13.39 29.80 -28.18
CA ASN A 589 -14.21 31.00 -28.04
C ASN A 589 -13.36 32.29 -28.00
N ASN A 590 -12.28 32.28 -27.19
CA ASN A 590 -11.41 33.43 -27.04
C ASN A 590 -10.58 33.72 -28.32
N LEU A 591 -10.14 32.67 -29.04
CA LEU A 591 -9.55 32.86 -30.38
C LEU A 591 -10.52 33.46 -31.34
N GLY A 592 -11.76 32.98 -31.36
CA GLY A 592 -12.83 33.56 -32.18
C GLY A 592 -13.03 35.06 -31.92
N SER A 593 -13.09 35.43 -30.63
CA SER A 593 -13.26 36.82 -30.19
C SER A 593 -12.06 37.70 -30.56
N ALA A 594 -10.84 37.19 -30.37
CA ALA A 594 -9.62 37.90 -30.70
C ALA A 594 -9.45 38.09 -32.23
N TYR A 595 -9.78 37.09 -33.04
CA TYR A 595 -9.78 37.20 -34.50
C TYR A 595 -10.88 38.15 -34.99
N LEU A 596 -12.06 38.12 -34.37
CA LEU A 596 -13.13 39.06 -34.68
C LEU A 596 -12.69 40.51 -34.44
N SER A 597 -12.06 40.79 -33.30
CA SER A 597 -11.46 42.07 -32.95
C SER A 597 -10.41 42.54 -33.96
N LYS A 598 -9.62 41.61 -34.52
CA LYS A 598 -8.66 41.86 -35.61
C LYS A 598 -9.27 41.93 -37.00
N LYS A 599 -10.58 41.78 -37.12
CA LYS A 599 -11.33 41.72 -38.38
C LYS A 599 -10.90 40.53 -39.28
N ASP A 600 -10.29 39.49 -38.69
CA ASP A 600 -10.03 38.21 -39.36
C ASP A 600 -11.25 37.30 -39.21
N TYR A 601 -12.29 37.65 -39.95
CA TYR A 601 -13.61 37.05 -39.81
C TYR A 601 -13.61 35.55 -40.13
N LYS A 602 -12.76 35.11 -41.06
CA LYS A 602 -12.66 33.70 -41.47
C LYS A 602 -12.19 32.82 -40.30
N ASN A 603 -11.13 33.26 -39.63
CA ASN A 603 -10.62 32.53 -38.46
C ASN A 603 -11.56 32.68 -37.28
N ALA A 604 -12.20 33.83 -37.09
CA ALA A 604 -13.22 34.01 -36.07
C ALA A 604 -14.38 33.01 -36.23
N ILE A 605 -14.94 32.91 -37.44
CA ILE A 605 -16.01 31.95 -37.78
C ILE A 605 -15.56 30.51 -37.48
N LEU A 606 -14.36 30.11 -37.94
CA LEU A 606 -13.81 28.78 -37.72
C LEU A 606 -13.77 28.41 -36.24
N HIS A 607 -13.24 29.31 -35.41
CA HIS A 607 -13.04 29.02 -33.97
C HIS A 607 -14.36 29.07 -33.21
N PHE A 608 -15.29 29.99 -33.51
CA PHE A 608 -16.62 29.97 -32.91
C PHE A 608 -17.41 28.71 -33.30
N GLN A 609 -17.29 28.24 -34.54
CA GLN A 609 -17.91 26.98 -34.95
C GLN A 609 -17.30 25.79 -34.20
N ASN A 610 -15.99 25.78 -33.95
CA ASN A 610 -15.36 24.75 -33.16
C ASN A 610 -15.82 24.80 -31.68
N ALA A 611 -15.93 25.98 -31.09
CA ALA A 611 -16.49 26.14 -29.75
C ALA A 611 -17.91 25.57 -29.65
N LEU A 612 -18.79 25.89 -30.63
CA LEU A 612 -20.16 25.35 -30.68
C LEU A 612 -20.27 23.88 -30.99
N LYS A 613 -19.26 23.24 -31.57
CA LYS A 613 -19.17 21.76 -31.65
C LYS A 613 -18.93 21.14 -30.27
N ILE A 614 -18.21 21.83 -29.39
CA ILE A 614 -17.90 21.39 -28.05
C ILE A 614 -19.09 21.62 -27.11
N ASP A 615 -19.62 22.85 -27.10
CA ASP A 615 -20.87 23.19 -26.41
C ASP A 615 -21.90 23.78 -27.38
N PRO A 616 -22.79 22.97 -27.95
CA PRO A 616 -23.82 23.42 -28.87
C PRO A 616 -24.90 24.31 -28.22
N LYS A 617 -24.92 24.39 -26.89
CA LYS A 617 -25.95 25.17 -26.17
C LYS A 617 -25.48 26.57 -25.78
N ASP A 618 -24.20 26.89 -25.94
CA ASP A 618 -23.71 28.21 -25.62
C ASP A 618 -24.28 29.25 -26.61
N ASN A 619 -25.14 30.10 -26.09
CA ASN A 619 -25.84 31.09 -26.89
C ASN A 619 -25.01 32.36 -27.13
N GLU A 620 -24.07 32.68 -26.25
CA GLU A 620 -23.16 33.80 -26.39
C GLU A 620 -22.20 33.58 -27.57
N VAL A 621 -21.59 32.41 -27.63
CA VAL A 621 -20.72 32.03 -28.76
C VAL A 621 -21.51 32.01 -30.07
N ARG A 622 -22.78 31.58 -30.03
CA ARG A 622 -23.65 31.62 -31.24
C ARG A 622 -23.90 33.04 -31.72
N ILE A 623 -24.11 33.96 -30.80
CA ILE A 623 -24.27 35.40 -31.14
C ILE A 623 -22.97 35.94 -31.73
N ASN A 624 -21.81 35.62 -31.14
CA ASN A 624 -20.50 36.03 -31.66
C ASN A 624 -20.22 35.45 -33.05
N LEU A 625 -20.63 34.19 -33.30
CA LEU A 625 -20.55 33.57 -34.62
C LEU A 625 -21.43 34.31 -35.64
N ALA A 626 -22.66 34.69 -35.26
CA ALA A 626 -23.55 35.43 -36.13
C ALA A 626 -22.98 36.80 -36.48
N GLN A 627 -22.39 37.49 -35.49
CA GLN A 627 -21.68 38.74 -35.69
C GLN A 627 -20.48 38.61 -36.63
N ALA A 628 -19.69 37.51 -36.46
CA ALA A 628 -18.57 37.23 -37.34
C ALA A 628 -19.03 36.98 -38.79
N PHE A 629 -20.10 36.21 -39.00
CA PHE A 629 -20.72 36.04 -40.33
C PHE A 629 -21.21 37.37 -40.92
N ALA A 630 -21.88 38.17 -40.13
CA ALA A 630 -22.36 39.50 -40.59
C ALA A 630 -21.20 40.41 -41.00
N SER A 631 -20.12 40.40 -40.21
CA SER A 631 -18.91 41.19 -40.48
C SER A 631 -18.12 40.71 -41.70
N ASP A 632 -18.20 39.39 -42.03
CA ASP A 632 -17.61 38.79 -43.23
C ASP A 632 -18.50 38.95 -44.47
N GLY A 633 -19.66 39.57 -44.32
CA GLY A 633 -20.64 39.76 -45.43
C GLY A 633 -21.47 38.49 -45.72
N GLN A 634 -21.37 37.44 -44.92
CA GLN A 634 -22.15 36.22 -45.02
C GLN A 634 -23.53 36.37 -44.37
N TYR A 635 -24.34 37.32 -44.92
CA TYR A 635 -25.58 37.76 -44.24
C TYR A 635 -26.64 36.67 -44.11
N ASP A 636 -26.75 35.71 -45.02
CA ASP A 636 -27.70 34.60 -44.89
C ASP A 636 -27.31 33.66 -43.72
N ASN A 637 -26.02 33.38 -43.56
CA ASN A 637 -25.50 32.63 -42.43
C ASN A 637 -25.71 33.38 -41.11
N ALA A 638 -25.43 34.68 -41.09
CA ALA A 638 -25.67 35.55 -39.95
C ALA A 638 -27.15 35.54 -39.54
N LYS A 639 -28.08 35.74 -40.51
CA LYS A 639 -29.51 35.71 -40.27
C LYS A 639 -29.97 34.42 -39.63
N THR A 640 -29.53 33.27 -40.19
CA THR A 640 -29.87 31.95 -39.68
C THR A 640 -29.37 31.77 -38.25
N THR A 641 -28.11 32.14 -38.01
CA THR A 641 -27.45 31.95 -36.70
C THR A 641 -28.05 32.84 -35.62
N TYR A 642 -28.36 34.11 -35.92
CA TYR A 642 -29.11 34.98 -34.99
C TYR A 642 -30.50 34.45 -34.67
N MET A 643 -31.24 33.94 -35.68
CA MET A 643 -32.54 33.32 -35.45
C MET A 643 -32.45 32.08 -34.53
N GLU A 644 -31.41 31.27 -34.67
CA GLU A 644 -31.15 30.15 -33.76
C GLU A 644 -30.83 30.64 -32.33
N ALA A 645 -30.04 31.72 -32.19
CA ALA A 645 -29.77 32.34 -30.90
C ALA A 645 -31.06 32.85 -30.23
N LEU A 646 -31.94 33.50 -30.98
CA LEU A 646 -33.22 33.99 -30.49
C LEU A 646 -34.21 32.87 -30.13
N ARG A 647 -34.13 31.69 -30.76
CA ARG A 647 -34.93 30.52 -30.32
C ARG A 647 -34.50 30.02 -28.93
N GLN A 648 -33.22 30.14 -28.59
CA GLN A 648 -32.71 29.74 -27.27
C GLN A 648 -32.97 30.83 -26.22
N ASN A 649 -32.72 32.07 -26.56
CA ASN A 649 -32.99 33.22 -25.69
C ASN A 649 -33.83 34.29 -26.42
N PRO A 650 -35.17 34.22 -26.32
CA PRO A 650 -36.05 35.21 -26.93
C PRO A 650 -35.91 36.63 -26.40
N ASN A 651 -35.23 36.84 -25.28
CA ASN A 651 -35.01 38.16 -24.68
C ASN A 651 -33.63 38.76 -25.01
N ALA A 652 -32.88 38.17 -25.95
CA ALA A 652 -31.61 38.72 -26.42
C ALA A 652 -31.89 39.94 -27.36
N TRP A 653 -32.25 41.07 -26.77
CA TRP A 653 -32.71 42.25 -27.50
C TRP A 653 -31.70 42.77 -28.53
N ASP A 654 -30.40 42.75 -28.23
CA ASP A 654 -29.33 43.10 -29.15
C ASP A 654 -29.37 42.26 -30.43
N CYS A 655 -29.69 40.97 -30.32
CA CYS A 655 -29.75 40.06 -31.47
C CYS A 655 -30.85 40.47 -32.47
N TYR A 656 -31.98 41.01 -32.00
CA TYR A 656 -33.02 41.51 -32.91
C TYR A 656 -32.52 42.70 -33.68
N ILE A 657 -31.78 43.62 -33.04
CA ILE A 657 -31.25 44.83 -33.69
C ILE A 657 -30.19 44.43 -34.72
N GLU A 658 -29.27 43.55 -34.34
CA GLU A 658 -28.24 43.06 -35.26
C GLU A 658 -28.86 42.24 -36.42
N LEU A 659 -29.88 41.43 -36.14
CA LEU A 659 -30.65 40.71 -37.17
C LEU A 659 -31.36 41.65 -38.10
N ALA A 660 -31.89 42.76 -37.60
CA ALA A 660 -32.51 43.84 -38.48
C ALA A 660 -31.47 44.48 -39.39
N LYS A 661 -30.23 44.75 -38.87
CA LYS A 661 -29.14 45.28 -39.73
C LYS A 661 -28.75 44.26 -40.81
N VAL A 662 -28.68 42.93 -40.46
CA VAL A 662 -28.43 41.88 -41.43
C VAL A 662 -29.55 41.80 -42.48
N CYS A 663 -30.84 41.95 -42.06
CA CYS A 663 -31.96 42.00 -43.01
C CYS A 663 -31.86 43.19 -43.94
N LEU A 664 -31.46 44.38 -43.45
CA LEU A 664 -31.22 45.54 -44.29
C LEU A 664 -30.12 45.32 -45.34
N ALA A 665 -29.03 44.69 -44.92
CA ALA A 665 -27.92 44.30 -45.82
C ALA A 665 -28.38 43.30 -46.91
N LEU A 666 -29.36 42.44 -46.59
CA LEU A 666 -30.03 41.55 -47.56
C LEU A 666 -31.14 42.18 -48.38
N ASN A 667 -31.37 43.50 -48.27
CA ASN A 667 -32.48 44.19 -48.83
C ASN A 667 -33.86 43.66 -48.35
N ASP A 668 -33.94 43.05 -47.19
CA ASP A 668 -35.17 42.52 -46.58
C ASP A 668 -35.71 43.51 -45.55
N SER A 669 -36.11 44.69 -46.06
CA SER A 669 -36.65 45.81 -45.24
C SER A 669 -37.87 45.40 -44.44
N GLY A 670 -38.70 44.49 -44.95
CA GLY A 670 -39.93 44.08 -44.29
C GLY A 670 -39.66 43.27 -42.99
N ASN A 671 -38.70 42.40 -43.00
CA ASN A 671 -38.29 41.63 -41.77
C ASN A 671 -37.47 42.53 -40.84
N ALA A 672 -36.63 43.42 -41.37
CA ALA A 672 -35.89 44.37 -40.53
C ALA A 672 -36.90 45.26 -39.72
N ALA A 673 -37.92 45.81 -40.35
CA ALA A 673 -38.94 46.56 -39.64
C ALA A 673 -39.65 45.74 -38.55
N LYS A 674 -40.03 44.50 -38.83
CA LYS A 674 -40.70 43.64 -37.86
C LYS A 674 -39.83 43.36 -36.61
N PHE A 675 -38.57 43.14 -36.81
CA PHE A 675 -37.66 42.89 -35.67
C PHE A 675 -37.48 44.15 -34.82
N LEU A 676 -37.26 45.27 -35.42
CA LEU A 676 -37.15 46.57 -34.72
C LEU A 676 -38.42 46.92 -33.97
N GLU A 677 -39.59 46.78 -34.62
CA GLU A 677 -40.88 46.99 -33.99
C GLU A 677 -41.14 46.08 -32.83
N PHE A 678 -40.74 44.77 -32.96
CA PHE A 678 -40.85 43.83 -31.90
C PHE A 678 -40.04 44.24 -30.64
N VAL A 679 -38.78 44.72 -30.80
CA VAL A 679 -38.00 45.27 -29.69
C VAL A 679 -38.69 46.50 -29.09
N LYS A 680 -39.15 47.46 -29.92
CA LYS A 680 -39.77 48.65 -29.43
C LYS A 680 -41.04 48.39 -28.62
N VAL A 681 -41.83 47.39 -29.03
CA VAL A 681 -43.07 47.00 -28.33
C VAL A 681 -42.78 46.19 -27.06
N LYS A 682 -41.81 45.23 -27.08
CA LYS A 682 -41.55 44.30 -25.98
C LYS A 682 -40.58 44.85 -24.95
N ASN A 683 -39.69 45.77 -25.35
CA ASN A 683 -38.70 46.41 -24.48
C ASN A 683 -38.59 47.93 -24.81
N PRO A 684 -39.62 48.71 -24.46
CA PRO A 684 -39.65 50.15 -24.80
C PRO A 684 -38.45 50.91 -24.24
N GLY A 685 -37.87 51.80 -25.05
CA GLY A 685 -36.70 52.61 -24.68
C GLY A 685 -35.35 51.88 -24.86
N TYR A 686 -35.34 50.55 -25.18
CA TYR A 686 -34.09 49.82 -25.39
C TYR A 686 -33.40 50.27 -26.69
N ARG A 687 -32.23 50.91 -26.59
CA ARG A 687 -31.42 51.44 -27.72
C ARG A 687 -32.28 52.22 -28.71
N GLU A 688 -33.32 52.98 -28.25
CA GLU A 688 -34.31 53.63 -29.01
C GLU A 688 -33.72 54.54 -30.09
N PRO A 689 -32.70 55.41 -29.87
CA PRO A 689 -32.11 56.26 -30.92
C PRO A 689 -31.53 55.46 -32.09
N GLU A 690 -30.96 54.26 -31.81
CA GLU A 690 -30.39 53.37 -32.84
C GLU A 690 -31.51 52.69 -33.63
N ILE A 691 -32.56 52.24 -32.96
CA ILE A 691 -33.73 51.64 -33.59
C ILE A 691 -34.41 52.65 -34.51
N ASP A 692 -34.58 53.88 -34.04
CA ASP A 692 -35.19 54.99 -34.87
C ASP A 692 -34.32 55.34 -36.08
N SER A 693 -32.98 55.31 -35.90
CA SER A 693 -32.06 55.51 -37.02
C SER A 693 -32.18 54.42 -38.08
N LEU A 694 -32.29 53.13 -37.60
CA LEU A 694 -32.48 52.00 -38.50
C LEU A 694 -33.85 52.05 -39.20
N PHE A 695 -34.94 52.47 -38.53
CA PHE A 695 -36.21 52.69 -39.17
C PHE A 695 -36.14 53.77 -40.23
N ALA A 696 -35.43 54.87 -39.99
CA ALA A 696 -35.23 55.91 -40.97
C ALA A 696 -34.50 55.42 -42.23
N SER A 697 -33.62 54.40 -42.10
CA SER A 697 -32.92 53.79 -43.23
C SER A 697 -33.79 52.84 -44.07
N ILE A 698 -34.94 52.41 -43.54
CA ILE A 698 -35.87 51.51 -44.22
C ILE A 698 -36.72 52.26 -45.26
N LYS A 699 -36.87 53.58 -45.08
CA LYS A 699 -37.62 54.39 -45.99
C LYS A 699 -36.80 54.68 -47.25
#